data_5001dc7372bd22cdc633cee4400dabd2
#
_entry.id   5001dc7372bd22cdc633cee4400dabd2
#
_cell.length_a   1.000
_cell.length_b   1.000
_cell.length_c   1.000
_cell.angle_alpha   90.00
_cell.angle_beta   90.00
_cell.angle_gamma   90.00
#
_symmetry.space_group_name_H-M   'P 1'
#
loop_
_entity.id
_entity.type
_entity.pdbx_description
1 polymer ?
#
loop_
_entity_poly.entity_id
_entity_poly.type
_entity_poly.pdbx_seq_one_letter_code
_entity_poly.pdbx_strand_id
1 'polypeptide(L)'
;MTESLPLHLIKRDGAVRDFDAEKIVQAVVKAGLATQEFDAARAREIVQTYVLPRLMKHDAARTPTIEWVQDAVEHGLYEAGCFPTLRAYIVYRESRAKARDAKKSWVNVESSINEYLDRQDWRVHANANQGYSLGGLILNVAGKVVANYWLTFVYPPEVGRAHREADIHVHDLDMLSGYCAGWSLRTLLQEGLNGVAGKIEADPPKHLSSATGQIVNFLGTMQNEWAGAQAFSSFDTYLAPYIRKDNLPYREVLQSIQELIYNLNVPSRWGTQTPFTNLTFDWTCPEDLRQQHPVIGGETMPFTYGELQPEMDMINRAYIEVMMKGDAKGRVFTFPIPTYNITPDFDWESENSLQLFDMTARYGLPYFQNFINSELKPNMIRSMCCRLQLDLRELLKRGNGLFGSAEQTGSVGVVTINCARLGYLFKHDKEHLYERLSYLLELAKTSLEIKRKEIQRHIDGGLFPYTKRYLGTLRNHFSTIGVNGINEMIRNFTDDKEDITTEAGHAFALEFLDYVRAKLVSFQEETDHMYNLEATPAEGTTYRFAKEDKKRFPQILQAGTPSNPYYTNSSQLPVNFTDDPFEALERQDDLQRKYTGGTVLHLYMNEAVSSPQACRELVRRTLTNFRLPYITVTPTFSICPKHGYLSGRHDFCPKCDAELIAKKRSEYQKAEKERAAAS
;
A
#
# COMPACT_ATOMS: atom_id res chain seq x y z
N MET A 1 -30.44 33.99 6.46
CA MET A 1 -31.23 32.89 7.06
C MET A 1 -32.68 33.12 6.65
N THR A 2 -33.32 32.14 6.04
CA THR A 2 -34.73 32.20 5.66
C THR A 2 -35.59 31.88 6.87
N GLU A 3 -36.64 32.68 7.11
CA GLU A 3 -37.65 32.44 8.19
C GLU A 3 -38.72 31.43 7.78
N SER A 4 -38.45 30.58 6.78
CA SER A 4 -39.38 29.56 6.28
C SER A 4 -38.81 28.15 6.43
N LEU A 5 -39.70 27.18 6.62
CA LEU A 5 -39.31 25.75 6.61
C LEU A 5 -38.71 25.34 5.25
N PRO A 6 -37.78 24.38 5.24
CA PRO A 6 -37.22 23.88 4.00
C PRO A 6 -38.29 23.20 3.12
N LEU A 7 -38.25 23.41 1.82
CA LEU A 7 -39.18 22.74 0.87
C LEU A 7 -38.81 21.27 0.64
N HIS A 8 -37.54 20.98 0.67
CA HIS A 8 -37.02 19.66 0.38
C HIS A 8 -35.98 19.19 1.39
N LEU A 9 -35.79 17.89 1.48
CA LEU A 9 -34.78 17.21 2.31
C LEU A 9 -33.97 16.20 1.49
N ILE A 10 -32.70 16.10 1.77
CA ILE A 10 -31.88 15.02 1.30
C ILE A 10 -32.02 13.83 2.26
N LYS A 11 -32.55 12.72 1.75
CA LYS A 11 -32.59 11.45 2.48
C LYS A 11 -31.21 10.82 2.53
N ARG A 12 -31.04 9.79 3.38
CA ARG A 12 -29.79 9.04 3.55
C ARG A 12 -29.30 8.29 2.31
N ASP A 13 -30.22 8.00 1.38
CA ASP A 13 -29.94 7.39 0.08
C ASP A 13 -29.56 8.42 -1.00
N GLY A 14 -29.44 9.69 -0.62
CA GLY A 14 -29.17 10.82 -1.52
C GLY A 14 -30.41 11.34 -2.25
N ALA A 15 -31.57 10.70 -2.12
CA ALA A 15 -32.79 11.16 -2.79
C ALA A 15 -33.34 12.43 -2.14
N VAL A 16 -33.68 13.42 -2.97
CA VAL A 16 -34.38 14.62 -2.53
C VAL A 16 -35.87 14.33 -2.43
N ARG A 17 -36.49 14.69 -1.31
CA ARG A 17 -37.92 14.52 -1.03
C ARG A 17 -38.47 15.77 -0.42
N ASP A 18 -39.78 16.00 -0.58
CA ASP A 18 -40.49 17.10 0.02
C ASP A 18 -40.44 17.02 1.55
N PHE A 19 -40.26 18.15 2.17
CA PHE A 19 -40.28 18.29 3.62
C PHE A 19 -41.73 18.14 4.14
N ASP A 20 -41.89 17.33 5.19
CA ASP A 20 -43.19 17.06 5.80
C ASP A 20 -43.05 17.11 7.32
N ALA A 21 -43.54 18.19 7.92
CA ALA A 21 -43.50 18.43 9.36
C ALA A 21 -44.34 17.42 10.16
N GLU A 22 -45.43 16.90 9.60
CA GLU A 22 -46.30 15.95 10.30
C GLU A 22 -45.57 14.60 10.58
N LYS A 23 -44.60 14.22 9.71
CA LYS A 23 -43.73 13.05 9.96
C LYS A 23 -42.83 13.22 11.19
N ILE A 24 -42.43 14.49 11.49
CA ILE A 24 -41.68 14.82 12.70
C ILE A 24 -42.59 14.66 13.91
N VAL A 25 -43.79 15.22 13.86
CA VAL A 25 -44.80 15.08 14.91
C VAL A 25 -45.06 13.62 15.23
N GLN A 26 -45.33 12.80 14.21
CA GLN A 26 -45.60 11.38 14.39
C GLN A 26 -44.42 10.62 15.01
N ALA A 27 -43.17 10.99 14.67
CA ALA A 27 -41.97 10.39 15.25
C ALA A 27 -41.85 10.74 16.75
N VAL A 28 -42.08 11.98 17.11
CA VAL A 28 -42.03 12.46 18.50
C VAL A 28 -43.22 11.87 19.33
N VAL A 29 -44.43 11.77 18.76
CA VAL A 29 -45.59 11.08 19.39
C VAL A 29 -45.22 9.63 19.73
N LYS A 30 -44.68 8.88 18.78
CA LYS A 30 -44.28 7.49 19.01
C LYS A 30 -43.24 7.36 20.11
N ALA A 31 -42.28 8.26 20.17
CA ALA A 31 -41.27 8.29 21.20
C ALA A 31 -41.83 8.61 22.59
N GLY A 32 -42.68 9.63 22.70
CA GLY A 32 -43.33 10.02 23.97
C GLY A 32 -44.26 8.95 24.51
N LEU A 33 -45.04 8.31 23.63
CA LEU A 33 -45.91 7.18 24.03
C LEU A 33 -45.09 5.94 24.47
N ALA A 34 -43.99 5.66 23.82
CA ALA A 34 -43.13 4.52 24.18
C ALA A 34 -42.48 4.69 25.57
N THR A 35 -42.23 5.93 25.98
CA THR A 35 -41.67 6.28 27.31
C THR A 35 -42.74 6.62 28.34
N GLN A 36 -43.99 6.73 27.92
CA GLN A 36 -45.12 7.16 28.75
C GLN A 36 -44.89 8.55 29.37
N GLU A 37 -44.06 9.42 28.76
CA GLU A 37 -43.72 10.72 29.30
C GLU A 37 -44.71 11.81 28.89
N PHE A 38 -45.26 11.72 27.67
CA PHE A 38 -46.27 12.67 27.17
C PHE A 38 -47.14 12.05 26.07
N ASP A 39 -48.28 12.68 25.83
CA ASP A 39 -49.28 12.31 24.83
C ASP A 39 -49.04 12.99 23.46
N ALA A 40 -49.93 12.71 22.51
CA ALA A 40 -49.87 13.29 21.17
C ALA A 40 -50.06 14.80 21.11
N ALA A 41 -50.81 15.38 22.05
CA ALA A 41 -51.05 16.84 22.12
C ALA A 41 -49.75 17.56 22.54
N ARG A 42 -49.10 17.05 23.59
CA ARG A 42 -47.84 17.59 24.08
C ARG A 42 -46.70 17.36 23.08
N ALA A 43 -46.65 16.23 22.36
CA ALA A 43 -45.69 15.98 21.29
C ALA A 43 -45.80 17.03 20.16
N ARG A 44 -47.02 17.39 19.78
CA ARG A 44 -47.29 18.41 18.76
C ARG A 44 -46.84 19.80 19.23
N GLU A 45 -47.09 20.14 20.47
CA GLU A 45 -46.61 21.36 21.09
C GLU A 45 -45.07 21.43 21.11
N ILE A 46 -44.40 20.37 21.51
CA ILE A 46 -42.92 20.29 21.51
C ILE A 46 -42.36 20.55 20.11
N VAL A 47 -42.92 19.88 19.10
CA VAL A 47 -42.46 20.07 17.71
C VAL A 47 -42.67 21.50 17.24
N GLN A 48 -43.83 22.09 17.50
CA GLN A 48 -44.16 23.47 17.09
C GLN A 48 -43.33 24.51 17.82
N THR A 49 -43.05 24.31 19.11
CA THR A 49 -42.40 25.32 19.95
C THR A 49 -40.88 25.25 19.87
N TYR A 50 -40.29 24.02 19.79
CA TYR A 50 -38.85 23.87 19.94
C TYR A 50 -38.17 23.31 18.68
N VAL A 51 -38.85 22.50 17.84
CA VAL A 51 -38.23 21.87 16.69
C VAL A 51 -38.35 22.70 15.41
N LEU A 52 -39.58 23.09 15.04
CA LEU A 52 -39.83 23.86 13.80
C LEU A 52 -39.11 25.21 13.74
N PRO A 53 -39.08 26.03 14.84
CA PRO A 53 -38.33 27.29 14.81
C PRO A 53 -36.82 27.10 14.57
N ARG A 54 -36.27 25.96 14.98
CA ARG A 54 -34.86 25.61 14.73
C ARG A 54 -34.66 25.25 13.27
N LEU A 55 -35.60 24.53 12.67
CA LEU A 55 -35.55 24.17 11.25
C LEU A 55 -35.81 25.38 10.34
N MET A 56 -36.42 26.45 10.81
CA MET A 56 -36.53 27.69 10.05
C MET A 56 -35.23 28.48 9.91
N LYS A 57 -34.22 28.18 10.74
CA LYS A 57 -32.88 28.82 10.70
C LYS A 57 -31.90 28.10 9.75
N HIS A 58 -32.40 27.45 8.71
CA HIS A 58 -31.52 26.76 7.74
C HIS A 58 -30.89 27.74 6.74
N ASP A 59 -29.78 27.29 6.15
CA ASP A 59 -29.16 28.01 5.04
C ASP A 59 -29.95 27.75 3.74
N ALA A 60 -30.55 28.78 3.18
CA ALA A 60 -31.35 28.70 1.96
C ALA A 60 -30.56 28.23 0.73
N ALA A 61 -29.24 28.37 0.76
CA ALA A 61 -28.36 27.91 -0.33
C ALA A 61 -28.10 26.38 -0.32
N ARG A 62 -28.50 25.70 0.78
CA ARG A 62 -28.24 24.28 0.95
C ARG A 62 -29.51 23.50 1.30
N THR A 63 -29.81 22.45 0.54
CA THR A 63 -30.89 21.53 0.91
C THR A 63 -30.50 20.75 2.17
N PRO A 64 -31.23 20.86 3.28
CA PRO A 64 -30.86 20.20 4.53
C PRO A 64 -31.02 18.68 4.45
N THR A 65 -30.23 17.97 5.27
CA THR A 65 -30.25 16.51 5.36
C THR A 65 -31.26 16.03 6.42
N ILE A 66 -31.67 14.77 6.30
CA ILE A 66 -32.53 14.13 7.32
C ILE A 66 -31.84 14.06 8.70
N GLU A 67 -30.51 13.96 8.73
CA GLU A 67 -29.77 13.97 10.00
C GLU A 67 -29.91 15.29 10.73
N TRP A 68 -29.81 16.40 10.03
CA TRP A 68 -30.01 17.71 10.60
C TRP A 68 -31.43 17.89 11.20
N VAL A 69 -32.47 17.31 10.57
CA VAL A 69 -33.82 17.29 11.13
C VAL A 69 -33.86 16.48 12.43
N GLN A 70 -33.19 15.35 12.49
CA GLN A 70 -33.14 14.49 13.69
C GLN A 70 -32.37 15.17 14.83
N ASP A 71 -31.28 15.88 14.51
CA ASP A 71 -30.57 16.70 15.50
C ASP A 71 -31.45 17.82 16.07
N ALA A 72 -32.28 18.46 15.24
CA ALA A 72 -33.24 19.47 15.71
C ALA A 72 -34.31 18.85 16.63
N VAL A 73 -34.76 17.62 16.38
CA VAL A 73 -35.68 16.89 17.28
C VAL A 73 -35.03 16.60 18.63
N GLU A 74 -33.78 16.11 18.63
CA GLU A 74 -33.05 15.83 19.88
C GLU A 74 -32.90 17.10 20.72
N HIS A 75 -32.52 18.21 20.11
CA HIS A 75 -32.44 19.50 20.79
C HIS A 75 -33.82 19.97 21.28
N GLY A 76 -34.88 19.80 20.50
CA GLY A 76 -36.22 20.18 20.89
C GLY A 76 -36.73 19.40 22.11
N LEU A 77 -36.45 18.11 22.17
CA LEU A 77 -36.76 17.27 23.34
C LEU A 77 -35.93 17.68 24.57
N TYR A 78 -34.68 18.06 24.38
CA TYR A 78 -33.82 18.58 25.45
C TYR A 78 -34.36 19.89 26.02
N GLU A 79 -34.70 20.87 25.18
CA GLU A 79 -35.23 22.17 25.58
C GLU A 79 -36.62 22.06 26.24
N ALA A 80 -37.42 21.09 25.82
CA ALA A 80 -38.70 20.77 26.42
C ALA A 80 -38.59 20.03 27.77
N GLY A 81 -37.37 19.64 28.20
CA GLY A 81 -37.13 18.91 29.45
C GLY A 81 -37.54 17.44 29.43
N CYS A 82 -37.80 16.86 28.25
CA CYS A 82 -38.29 15.50 28.08
C CYS A 82 -37.10 14.50 27.99
N PHE A 83 -36.35 14.34 29.06
CA PHE A 83 -35.10 13.55 29.09
C PHE A 83 -35.28 12.06 28.91
N PRO A 84 -36.27 11.35 29.49
CA PRO A 84 -36.56 9.95 29.22
C PRO A 84 -36.82 9.69 27.73
N THR A 85 -37.66 10.54 27.09
CA THR A 85 -37.95 10.42 25.65
C THR A 85 -36.74 10.76 24.79
N LEU A 86 -35.99 11.81 25.14
CA LEU A 86 -34.73 12.13 24.46
C LEU A 86 -33.75 10.95 24.44
N ARG A 87 -33.52 10.34 25.60
CA ARG A 87 -32.63 9.17 25.71
C ARG A 87 -33.15 8.00 24.87
N ALA A 88 -34.43 7.71 24.93
CA ALA A 88 -35.05 6.65 24.13
C ALA A 88 -34.94 6.94 22.62
N TYR A 89 -35.13 8.22 22.22
CA TYR A 89 -35.02 8.64 20.83
C TYR A 89 -33.58 8.50 20.28
N ILE A 90 -32.58 8.94 21.05
CA ILE A 90 -31.15 8.76 20.67
C ILE A 90 -30.79 7.28 20.53
N VAL A 91 -31.14 6.45 21.53
CA VAL A 91 -30.88 5.00 21.49
C VAL A 91 -31.60 4.33 20.30
N TYR A 92 -32.85 4.72 20.04
CA TYR A 92 -33.59 4.22 18.88
C TYR A 92 -32.95 4.65 17.55
N ARG A 93 -32.58 5.92 17.42
CA ARG A 93 -31.88 6.47 16.26
C ARG A 93 -30.58 5.68 16.01
N GLU A 94 -29.78 5.46 17.05
CA GLU A 94 -28.54 4.71 16.97
C GLU A 94 -28.78 3.23 16.61
N SER A 95 -29.75 2.58 17.26
CA SER A 95 -30.09 1.18 16.94
C SER A 95 -30.58 1.02 15.50
N ARG A 96 -31.36 1.99 15.00
CA ARG A 96 -31.80 2.01 13.60
C ARG A 96 -30.67 2.36 12.63
N ALA A 97 -29.71 3.17 13.03
CA ALA A 97 -28.50 3.40 12.26
C ALA A 97 -27.67 2.11 12.17
N LYS A 98 -27.42 1.44 13.30
CA LYS A 98 -26.77 0.14 13.35
C LYS A 98 -27.51 -0.94 12.54
N ALA A 99 -28.84 -1.03 12.65
CA ALA A 99 -29.63 -1.97 11.87
C ALA A 99 -29.65 -1.69 10.36
N ARG A 100 -29.55 -0.41 9.95
CA ARG A 100 -29.42 -0.04 8.53
C ARG A 100 -28.01 -0.29 8.03
N ASP A 101 -27.00 0.03 8.82
CA ASP A 101 -25.62 -0.27 8.50
C ASP A 101 -25.40 -1.78 8.46
N ALA A 102 -26.03 -2.54 9.35
CA ALA A 102 -26.08 -3.99 9.27
C ALA A 102 -26.82 -4.48 8.01
N LYS A 103 -27.92 -3.86 7.60
CA LYS A 103 -28.61 -4.19 6.32
C LYS A 103 -27.82 -3.77 5.08
N LYS A 104 -27.11 -2.65 5.13
CA LYS A 104 -26.16 -2.24 4.08
C LYS A 104 -24.89 -3.08 4.12
N SER A 105 -24.57 -3.66 5.27
CA SER A 105 -23.40 -4.48 5.52
C SER A 105 -23.59 -5.95 5.14
N TRP A 106 -24.81 -6.40 4.88
CA TRP A 106 -24.98 -7.69 4.20
C TRP A 106 -24.41 -7.51 2.80
N VAL A 107 -23.20 -8.03 2.61
CA VAL A 107 -22.59 -8.17 1.31
C VAL A 107 -23.67 -8.79 0.43
N ASN A 108 -24.13 -8.06 -0.59
CA ASN A 108 -25.04 -8.66 -1.56
C ASN A 108 -24.24 -9.74 -2.26
N VAL A 109 -24.45 -10.99 -1.85
CA VAL A 109 -23.68 -12.14 -2.30
C VAL A 109 -23.78 -12.29 -3.81
N GLU A 110 -24.97 -12.13 -4.36
CA GLU A 110 -25.20 -12.19 -5.81
C GLU A 110 -24.41 -11.10 -6.55
N SER A 111 -24.54 -9.85 -6.14
CA SER A 111 -23.78 -8.73 -6.73
C SER A 111 -22.27 -8.93 -6.58
N SER A 112 -21.82 -9.40 -5.41
CA SER A 112 -20.38 -9.60 -5.17
C SER A 112 -19.77 -10.69 -6.04
N ILE A 113 -20.53 -11.76 -6.31
CA ILE A 113 -20.09 -12.85 -7.18
C ILE A 113 -20.14 -12.39 -8.64
N ASN A 114 -21.25 -11.79 -9.07
CA ASN A 114 -21.44 -11.37 -10.46
C ASN A 114 -20.46 -10.26 -10.87
N GLU A 115 -20.21 -9.27 -10.01
CA GLU A 115 -19.19 -8.23 -10.26
C GLU A 115 -17.80 -8.82 -10.54
N TYR A 116 -17.43 -9.90 -9.85
CA TYR A 116 -16.18 -10.59 -10.11
C TYR A 116 -16.25 -11.39 -11.42
N LEU A 117 -17.32 -12.16 -11.63
CA LEU A 117 -17.48 -13.00 -12.83
C LEU A 117 -17.56 -12.14 -14.11
N ASP A 118 -18.24 -11.00 -14.04
CA ASP A 118 -18.36 -10.04 -15.14
C ASP A 118 -17.13 -9.16 -15.30
N ARG A 119 -16.09 -9.36 -14.47
CA ARG A 119 -14.84 -8.57 -14.42
C ARG A 119 -15.09 -7.07 -14.22
N GLN A 120 -16.18 -6.68 -13.59
CA GLN A 120 -16.53 -5.29 -13.29
C GLN A 120 -15.85 -4.76 -12.03
N ASP A 121 -15.38 -5.67 -11.15
CA ASP A 121 -14.63 -5.28 -9.95
C ASP A 121 -13.21 -4.87 -10.36
N TRP A 122 -12.87 -3.59 -10.18
CA TRP A 122 -11.56 -3.03 -10.49
C TRP A 122 -10.40 -3.74 -9.77
N ARG A 123 -10.67 -4.36 -8.62
CA ARG A 123 -9.69 -5.12 -7.83
C ARG A 123 -9.19 -6.37 -8.56
N VAL A 124 -9.94 -6.90 -9.51
CA VAL A 124 -9.53 -8.03 -10.35
C VAL A 124 -8.31 -7.66 -11.22
N HIS A 125 -8.11 -6.37 -11.47
CA HIS A 125 -7.02 -5.85 -12.30
C HIS A 125 -6.02 -4.99 -11.53
N ALA A 126 -6.26 -4.76 -10.23
CA ALA A 126 -5.49 -3.80 -9.44
C ALA A 126 -4.11 -4.29 -9.02
N ASN A 127 -3.87 -5.60 -8.95
CA ASN A 127 -2.62 -6.19 -8.49
C ASN A 127 -2.08 -7.20 -9.50
N ALA A 128 -0.81 -7.05 -9.88
CA ALA A 128 -0.13 -7.95 -10.81
C ALA A 128 -0.04 -9.41 -10.33
N ASN A 129 -0.20 -9.64 -9.02
CA ASN A 129 -0.15 -10.97 -8.40
C ASN A 129 -1.52 -11.64 -8.22
N GLN A 130 -2.64 -10.98 -8.63
CA GLN A 130 -3.99 -11.56 -8.60
C GLN A 130 -4.48 -11.84 -10.02
N GLY A 131 -4.80 -13.11 -10.29
CA GLY A 131 -5.39 -13.53 -11.55
C GLY A 131 -6.89 -13.79 -11.43
N TYR A 132 -7.62 -13.65 -12.55
CA TYR A 132 -9.02 -14.09 -12.65
C TYR A 132 -9.08 -15.62 -12.55
N SER A 133 -9.57 -16.13 -11.41
CA SER A 133 -9.55 -17.56 -11.05
C SER A 133 -10.56 -17.87 -9.97
N LEU A 134 -10.87 -19.15 -9.77
CA LEU A 134 -11.76 -19.61 -8.72
C LEU A 134 -11.28 -19.17 -7.32
N GLY A 135 -9.99 -19.32 -7.03
CA GLY A 135 -9.46 -18.89 -5.75
C GLY A 135 -9.49 -17.36 -5.59
N GLY A 136 -9.31 -16.59 -6.68
CA GLY A 136 -9.50 -15.15 -6.68
C GLY A 136 -10.96 -14.75 -6.37
N LEU A 137 -11.94 -15.48 -6.87
CA LEU A 137 -13.33 -15.30 -6.50
C LEU A 137 -13.54 -15.53 -5.00
N ILE A 138 -13.02 -16.62 -4.44
CA ILE A 138 -13.12 -16.95 -3.01
C ILE A 138 -12.51 -15.83 -2.17
N LEU A 139 -11.30 -15.38 -2.51
CA LEU A 139 -10.63 -14.28 -1.81
C LEU A 139 -11.42 -12.97 -1.90
N ASN A 140 -11.97 -12.64 -3.07
CA ASN A 140 -12.76 -11.43 -3.27
C ASN A 140 -14.02 -11.43 -2.38
N VAL A 141 -14.77 -12.52 -2.37
CA VAL A 141 -15.99 -12.65 -1.55
C VAL A 141 -15.65 -12.65 -0.06
N ALA A 142 -14.67 -13.45 0.35
CA ALA A 142 -14.20 -13.49 1.74
C ALA A 142 -13.69 -12.11 2.19
N GLY A 143 -12.92 -11.44 1.35
CA GLY A 143 -12.37 -10.11 1.63
C GLY A 143 -13.45 -9.04 1.81
N LYS A 144 -14.53 -9.06 1.02
CA LYS A 144 -15.68 -8.16 1.21
C LYS A 144 -16.37 -8.37 2.57
N VAL A 145 -16.50 -9.62 3.00
CA VAL A 145 -17.08 -9.96 4.31
C VAL A 145 -16.18 -9.47 5.45
N VAL A 146 -14.87 -9.73 5.37
CA VAL A 146 -13.90 -9.32 6.37
C VAL A 146 -13.79 -7.79 6.45
N ALA A 147 -13.74 -7.10 5.32
CA ALA A 147 -13.73 -5.63 5.28
C ALA A 147 -14.96 -5.03 5.96
N ASN A 148 -16.12 -5.63 5.71
CA ASN A 148 -17.34 -5.20 6.38
C ASN A 148 -17.30 -5.43 7.89
N TYR A 149 -16.73 -6.56 8.33
CA TYR A 149 -16.55 -6.85 9.76
C TYR A 149 -15.67 -5.79 10.43
N TRP A 150 -14.51 -5.44 9.84
CA TRP A 150 -13.65 -4.37 10.33
C TRP A 150 -14.40 -3.05 10.48
N LEU A 151 -15.04 -2.59 9.41
CA LEU A 151 -15.64 -1.25 9.31
C LEU A 151 -16.94 -1.09 10.11
N THR A 152 -17.57 -2.19 10.52
CA THR A 152 -18.88 -2.15 11.18
C THR A 152 -18.83 -2.59 12.63
N PHE A 153 -17.97 -3.57 12.95
CA PHE A 153 -17.97 -4.22 14.27
C PHE A 153 -16.69 -3.98 15.07
N VAL A 154 -15.55 -3.76 14.40
CA VAL A 154 -14.26 -3.60 15.06
C VAL A 154 -13.92 -2.12 15.24
N TYR A 155 -14.01 -1.33 14.17
CA TYR A 155 -13.72 0.10 14.24
C TYR A 155 -14.91 0.92 14.74
N PRO A 156 -14.65 2.07 15.39
CA PRO A 156 -15.70 3.06 15.72
C PRO A 156 -16.44 3.52 14.45
N PRO A 157 -17.71 3.90 14.57
CA PRO A 157 -18.52 4.33 13.42
C PRO A 157 -17.91 5.47 12.60
N GLU A 158 -17.16 6.36 13.25
CA GLU A 158 -16.48 7.51 12.61
C GLU A 158 -15.40 7.05 11.64
N VAL A 159 -14.59 6.06 12.02
CA VAL A 159 -13.54 5.45 11.16
C VAL A 159 -14.21 4.75 9.97
N GLY A 160 -15.23 3.93 10.24
CA GLY A 160 -15.99 3.26 9.18
C GLY A 160 -16.63 4.24 8.20
N ARG A 161 -17.17 5.34 8.69
CA ARG A 161 -17.76 6.42 7.88
C ARG A 161 -16.69 7.11 7.03
N ALA A 162 -15.60 7.58 7.66
CA ALA A 162 -14.52 8.27 6.96
C ALA A 162 -13.91 7.40 5.85
N HIS A 163 -13.77 6.09 6.07
CA HIS A 163 -13.35 5.17 5.01
C HIS A 163 -14.37 5.07 3.89
N ARG A 164 -15.66 4.79 4.20
CA ARG A 164 -16.71 4.63 3.17
C ARG A 164 -16.93 5.91 2.37
N GLU A 165 -16.79 7.05 3.01
CA GLU A 165 -16.93 8.38 2.39
C GLU A 165 -15.68 8.85 1.66
N ALA A 166 -14.59 8.07 1.72
CA ALA A 166 -13.31 8.36 1.07
C ALA A 166 -12.60 9.63 1.59
N ASP A 167 -12.81 10.00 2.86
CA ASP A 167 -11.94 10.96 3.56
C ASP A 167 -10.59 10.34 3.87
N ILE A 168 -10.62 9.04 4.21
CA ILE A 168 -9.44 8.20 4.43
C ILE A 168 -9.58 6.87 3.69
N HIS A 169 -8.48 6.16 3.51
CA HIS A 169 -8.47 4.78 3.08
C HIS A 169 -7.71 3.92 4.10
N VAL A 170 -8.42 3.04 4.79
CA VAL A 170 -7.82 1.99 5.60
C VAL A 170 -7.49 0.84 4.65
N HIS A 171 -6.20 0.47 4.55
CA HIS A 171 -5.71 -0.59 3.66
C HIS A 171 -5.95 -1.98 4.23
N ASP A 172 -5.95 -2.98 3.35
CA ASP A 172 -5.96 -4.41 3.68
C ASP A 172 -7.09 -4.84 4.63
N LEU A 173 -8.26 -4.30 4.38
CA LEU A 173 -9.46 -4.66 5.13
C LEU A 173 -9.98 -6.06 4.78
N ASP A 174 -9.51 -6.65 3.69
CA ASP A 174 -9.87 -7.98 3.22
C ASP A 174 -9.28 -9.12 4.06
N MET A 175 -8.35 -8.80 4.97
CA MET A 175 -7.76 -9.74 5.91
C MET A 175 -7.80 -9.23 7.36
N LEU A 176 -7.95 -10.17 8.32
CA LEU A 176 -7.82 -9.88 9.76
C LEU A 176 -6.36 -9.99 10.21
N SER A 177 -5.44 -9.38 9.47
CA SER A 177 -4.00 -9.53 9.67
C SER A 177 -3.25 -8.20 9.64
N GLY A 178 -1.96 -8.24 10.00
CA GLY A 178 -1.03 -7.13 9.79
C GLY A 178 -0.76 -6.90 8.30
N TYR A 179 -0.13 -5.75 8.00
CA TYR A 179 0.16 -5.36 6.63
C TYR A 179 1.41 -6.09 6.09
N CYS A 180 2.60 -5.60 6.39
CA CYS A 180 3.86 -6.15 5.91
C CYS A 180 4.76 -6.60 7.06
N ALA A 181 5.56 -7.63 6.85
CA ALA A 181 6.54 -8.09 7.82
C ALA A 181 7.91 -8.35 7.19
N GLY A 182 8.96 -7.88 7.86
CA GLY A 182 10.34 -8.26 7.64
C GLY A 182 10.74 -9.34 8.64
N TRP A 183 11.36 -10.36 8.15
CA TRP A 183 11.74 -11.53 8.92
C TRP A 183 13.24 -11.63 9.05
N SER A 184 13.72 -12.27 10.11
CA SER A 184 15.13 -12.58 10.24
C SER A 184 15.49 -13.80 9.39
N LEU A 185 16.20 -13.57 8.29
CA LEU A 185 16.75 -14.66 7.50
C LEU A 185 17.77 -15.47 8.32
N ARG A 186 18.56 -14.79 9.16
CA ARG A 186 19.49 -15.42 10.07
C ARG A 186 18.80 -16.42 11.02
N THR A 187 17.67 -16.02 11.63
CA THR A 187 16.90 -16.92 12.50
C THR A 187 16.40 -18.14 11.75
N LEU A 188 15.83 -17.96 10.55
CA LEU A 188 15.37 -19.09 9.74
C LEU A 188 16.52 -20.06 9.40
N LEU A 189 17.68 -19.54 9.00
CA LEU A 189 18.84 -20.36 8.62
C LEU A 189 19.50 -21.07 9.81
N GLN A 190 19.45 -20.47 11.01
CA GLN A 190 20.04 -21.04 12.21
C GLN A 190 19.13 -22.00 12.98
N GLU A 191 17.83 -21.77 12.91
CA GLU A 191 16.84 -22.52 13.69
C GLU A 191 16.01 -23.51 12.82
N GLY A 192 15.92 -23.26 11.52
CA GLY A 192 15.09 -24.04 10.62
C GLY A 192 13.62 -23.58 10.62
N LEU A 193 12.77 -24.32 9.94
CA LEU A 193 11.33 -24.08 9.86
C LEU A 193 10.59 -25.04 10.79
N ASN A 194 10.45 -24.66 12.05
CA ASN A 194 9.97 -25.54 13.13
C ASN A 194 9.25 -24.78 14.26
N GLY A 195 8.88 -25.51 15.31
CA GLY A 195 8.33 -24.96 16.55
C GLY A 195 6.85 -24.57 16.46
N VAL A 196 6.13 -25.03 15.44
CA VAL A 196 4.68 -24.82 15.30
C VAL A 196 3.96 -26.15 15.52
N ALA A 197 3.22 -26.24 16.61
CA ALA A 197 2.56 -27.48 17.02
C ALA A 197 1.67 -28.08 15.91
N GLY A 198 1.85 -29.37 15.64
CA GLY A 198 1.06 -30.11 14.64
C GLY A 198 1.41 -29.79 13.19
N LYS A 199 2.49 -29.06 12.92
CA LYS A 199 3.01 -28.79 11.57
C LYS A 199 4.27 -29.60 11.30
N ILE A 200 4.58 -29.79 10.03
CA ILE A 200 5.84 -30.41 9.60
C ILE A 200 6.98 -29.47 9.94
N GLU A 201 8.07 -30.04 10.44
CA GLU A 201 9.26 -29.31 10.85
C GLU A 201 10.46 -29.63 9.95
N ALA A 202 11.33 -28.66 9.76
CA ALA A 202 12.60 -28.80 9.09
C ALA A 202 13.73 -28.24 9.98
N ASP A 203 14.76 -29.03 10.15
CA ASP A 203 16.00 -28.61 10.83
C ASP A 203 16.71 -27.46 10.09
N PRO A 204 17.69 -26.80 10.73
CA PRO A 204 18.52 -25.81 10.06
C PRO A 204 19.13 -26.34 8.75
N PRO A 205 19.04 -25.60 7.64
CA PRO A 205 19.55 -26.07 6.37
C PRO A 205 21.08 -26.19 6.40
N LYS A 206 21.60 -27.23 5.76
CA LYS A 206 23.05 -27.48 5.68
C LYS A 206 23.63 -27.18 4.30
N HIS A 207 22.79 -27.02 3.28
CA HIS A 207 23.15 -26.83 1.87
C HIS A 207 22.35 -25.66 1.26
N LEU A 208 22.89 -25.01 0.24
CA LEU A 208 22.25 -23.87 -0.43
C LEU A 208 20.84 -24.21 -0.94
N SER A 209 20.67 -25.39 -1.57
CA SER A 209 19.37 -25.82 -2.10
C SER A 209 18.32 -26.01 -0.99
N SER A 210 18.73 -26.53 0.17
CA SER A 210 17.86 -26.67 1.34
C SER A 210 17.50 -25.30 1.92
N ALA A 211 18.46 -24.36 1.98
CA ALA A 211 18.26 -23.02 2.45
C ALA A 211 17.26 -22.25 1.56
N THR A 212 17.43 -22.28 0.25
CA THR A 212 16.51 -21.65 -0.70
C THR A 212 15.13 -22.28 -0.66
N GLY A 213 15.03 -23.61 -0.51
CA GLY A 213 13.75 -24.32 -0.32
C GLY A 213 13.01 -23.90 0.95
N GLN A 214 13.72 -23.77 2.08
CA GLN A 214 13.12 -23.28 3.33
C GLN A 214 12.67 -21.82 3.23
N ILE A 215 13.43 -20.95 2.55
CA ILE A 215 13.04 -19.56 2.27
C ILE A 215 11.71 -19.51 1.51
N VAL A 216 11.58 -20.29 0.44
CA VAL A 216 10.32 -20.37 -0.34
C VAL A 216 9.15 -20.81 0.54
N ASN A 217 9.34 -21.89 1.30
CA ASN A 217 8.28 -22.43 2.17
C ASN A 217 7.91 -21.43 3.28
N PHE A 218 8.89 -20.75 3.86
CA PHE A 218 8.65 -19.73 4.89
C PHE A 218 7.85 -18.56 4.34
N LEU A 219 8.32 -17.94 3.25
CA LEU A 219 7.65 -16.78 2.65
C LEU A 219 6.25 -17.13 2.13
N GLY A 220 6.08 -18.29 1.52
CA GLY A 220 4.77 -18.79 1.09
C GLY A 220 3.81 -19.04 2.25
N THR A 221 4.31 -19.52 3.39
CA THR A 221 3.51 -19.73 4.60
C THR A 221 3.12 -18.40 5.25
N MET A 222 4.07 -17.47 5.41
CA MET A 222 3.83 -16.16 6.01
C MET A 222 2.83 -15.33 5.21
N GLN A 223 2.78 -15.51 3.89
CA GLN A 223 1.81 -14.86 3.03
C GLN A 223 0.34 -15.22 3.37
N ASN A 224 0.09 -16.33 4.08
CA ASN A 224 -1.24 -16.69 4.54
C ASN A 224 -1.60 -16.02 5.88
N GLU A 225 -0.63 -15.51 6.61
CA GLU A 225 -0.83 -14.85 7.90
C GLU A 225 -0.73 -13.31 7.83
N TRP A 226 -0.28 -12.74 6.69
CA TRP A 226 -0.09 -11.32 6.48
C TRP A 226 -0.73 -10.86 5.17
N ALA A 227 -1.27 -9.64 5.16
CA ALA A 227 -1.96 -9.10 3.99
C ALA A 227 -1.01 -8.66 2.88
N GLY A 228 0.05 -7.96 3.26
CA GLY A 228 1.04 -7.40 2.34
C GLY A 228 2.27 -8.28 2.21
N ALA A 229 3.38 -7.64 1.91
CA ALA A 229 4.56 -8.35 1.53
C ALA A 229 5.42 -8.84 2.68
N GLN A 230 6.18 -9.88 2.37
CA GLN A 230 7.12 -10.55 3.23
C GLN A 230 8.54 -10.31 2.71
N ALA A 231 9.45 -9.91 3.58
CA ALA A 231 10.79 -9.52 3.16
C ALA A 231 11.89 -10.18 3.98
N PHE A 232 12.99 -10.47 3.29
CA PHE A 232 14.28 -10.79 3.90
C PHE A 232 15.33 -9.77 3.49
N SER A 233 16.17 -9.37 4.45
CA SER A 233 17.34 -8.51 4.20
C SER A 233 18.63 -9.30 4.21
N SER A 234 19.70 -8.70 3.66
CA SER A 234 21.05 -9.30 3.59
C SER A 234 21.06 -10.70 2.94
N PHE A 235 20.27 -10.85 1.87
CA PHE A 235 20.04 -12.15 1.23
C PHE A 235 21.33 -12.76 0.69
N ASP A 236 22.13 -11.99 -0.02
CA ASP A 236 23.43 -12.42 -0.56
C ASP A 236 24.45 -12.69 0.54
N THR A 237 24.49 -11.86 1.59
CA THR A 237 25.40 -12.05 2.72
C THR A 237 25.10 -13.34 3.47
N TYR A 238 23.84 -13.62 3.80
CA TYR A 238 23.49 -14.81 4.60
C TYR A 238 23.51 -16.12 3.82
N LEU A 239 23.41 -16.11 2.49
CA LEU A 239 23.50 -17.33 1.68
C LEU A 239 24.92 -17.66 1.21
N ALA A 240 25.82 -16.69 1.14
CA ALA A 240 27.20 -16.88 0.74
C ALA A 240 27.96 -18.00 1.52
N PRO A 241 27.75 -18.17 2.85
CA PRO A 241 28.42 -19.23 3.60
C PRO A 241 28.20 -20.64 3.09
N TYR A 242 27.01 -20.94 2.55
CA TYR A 242 26.70 -22.28 2.01
C TYR A 242 27.51 -22.60 0.77
N ILE A 243 27.79 -21.60 -0.06
CA ILE A 243 28.61 -21.75 -1.27
C ILE A 243 30.05 -22.09 -0.88
N ARG A 244 30.64 -21.35 0.06
CA ARG A 244 32.00 -21.57 0.56
C ARG A 244 32.12 -22.93 1.23
N LYS A 245 31.18 -23.27 2.11
CA LYS A 245 31.17 -24.52 2.86
C LYS A 245 31.20 -25.76 1.92
N ASP A 246 30.32 -25.75 0.90
CA ASP A 246 30.15 -26.86 -0.02
C ASP A 246 31.03 -26.73 -1.29
N ASN A 247 31.82 -25.65 -1.40
CA ASN A 247 32.64 -25.32 -2.56
C ASN A 247 31.86 -25.43 -3.88
N LEU A 248 30.67 -24.81 -3.92
CA LEU A 248 29.74 -24.94 -5.03
C LEU A 248 30.26 -24.24 -6.29
N PRO A 249 30.19 -24.90 -7.45
CA PRO A 249 30.44 -24.23 -8.72
C PRO A 249 29.25 -23.27 -9.06
N TYR A 250 29.54 -22.25 -9.85
CA TYR A 250 28.53 -21.24 -10.24
C TYR A 250 27.24 -21.86 -10.81
N ARG A 251 27.33 -22.93 -11.57
CA ARG A 251 26.16 -23.62 -12.16
C ARG A 251 25.18 -24.11 -11.10
N GLU A 252 25.62 -24.58 -9.95
CA GLU A 252 24.76 -25.07 -8.87
C GLU A 252 24.15 -23.91 -8.10
N VAL A 253 24.90 -22.81 -7.94
CA VAL A 253 24.36 -21.55 -7.37
C VAL A 253 23.26 -20.98 -8.27
N LEU A 254 23.52 -20.90 -9.57
CA LEU A 254 22.53 -20.44 -10.56
C LEU A 254 21.27 -21.31 -10.55
N GLN A 255 21.39 -22.64 -10.46
CA GLN A 255 20.24 -23.53 -10.38
C GLN A 255 19.42 -23.29 -9.10
N SER A 256 20.07 -23.17 -7.94
CA SER A 256 19.39 -22.93 -6.67
C SER A 256 18.64 -21.58 -6.65
N ILE A 257 19.23 -20.53 -7.22
CA ILE A 257 18.60 -19.23 -7.34
C ILE A 257 17.44 -19.24 -8.35
N GLN A 258 17.59 -19.98 -9.46
CA GLN A 258 16.50 -20.16 -10.43
C GLN A 258 15.29 -20.87 -9.81
N GLU A 259 15.53 -21.94 -9.04
CA GLU A 259 14.47 -22.66 -8.32
C GLU A 259 13.76 -21.74 -7.31
N LEU A 260 14.50 -20.95 -6.53
CA LEU A 260 13.94 -20.00 -5.60
C LEU A 260 13.05 -18.97 -6.31
N ILE A 261 13.54 -18.33 -7.36
CA ILE A 261 12.80 -17.31 -8.10
C ILE A 261 11.55 -17.91 -8.74
N TYR A 262 11.67 -19.05 -9.39
CA TYR A 262 10.55 -19.75 -10.01
C TYR A 262 9.45 -20.06 -8.97
N ASN A 263 9.83 -20.67 -7.85
CA ASN A 263 8.87 -21.07 -6.81
C ASN A 263 8.19 -19.85 -6.12
N LEU A 264 8.89 -18.72 -6.00
CA LEU A 264 8.29 -17.48 -5.50
C LEU A 264 7.32 -16.83 -6.51
N ASN A 265 7.30 -17.27 -7.76
CA ASN A 265 6.34 -16.82 -8.79
C ASN A 265 5.21 -17.83 -9.05
N VAL A 266 5.24 -18.99 -8.39
CA VAL A 266 4.13 -19.95 -8.43
C VAL A 266 2.99 -19.43 -7.55
N PRO A 267 1.72 -19.44 -8.04
CA PRO A 267 0.57 -19.05 -7.24
C PRO A 267 0.33 -20.02 -6.08
N SER A 268 0.94 -19.76 -4.93
CA SER A 268 0.91 -20.62 -3.74
C SER A 268 -0.13 -20.19 -2.71
N ARG A 269 -0.54 -18.92 -2.70
CA ARG A 269 -1.57 -18.41 -1.82
C ARG A 269 -2.93 -18.69 -2.41
N TRP A 270 -3.69 -19.60 -1.79
CA TRP A 270 -5.02 -20.00 -2.25
C TRP A 270 -5.06 -20.46 -3.72
N GLY A 271 -3.91 -20.84 -4.28
CA GLY A 271 -3.77 -21.24 -5.68
C GLY A 271 -3.98 -20.11 -6.69
N THR A 272 -3.89 -18.83 -6.29
CA THR A 272 -4.21 -17.69 -7.17
C THR A 272 -3.26 -16.52 -7.08
N GLN A 273 -2.59 -16.36 -5.94
CA GLN A 273 -1.63 -15.28 -5.72
C GLN A 273 -0.23 -15.86 -5.56
N THR A 274 0.72 -15.22 -6.22
CA THR A 274 2.14 -15.42 -5.92
C THR A 274 2.45 -14.75 -4.59
N PRO A 275 3.38 -15.30 -3.78
CA PRO A 275 3.83 -14.63 -2.58
C PRO A 275 4.41 -13.25 -2.91
N PHE A 276 3.86 -12.21 -2.30
CA PHE A 276 4.39 -10.85 -2.46
C PHE A 276 5.66 -10.73 -1.62
N THR A 277 6.81 -10.76 -2.27
CA THR A 277 8.10 -10.91 -1.61
C THR A 277 9.10 -9.86 -2.05
N ASN A 278 9.97 -9.47 -1.11
CA ASN A 278 11.10 -8.59 -1.35
C ASN A 278 12.38 -9.23 -0.81
N LEU A 279 13.47 -9.11 -1.55
CA LEU A 279 14.80 -9.47 -1.09
C LEU A 279 15.71 -8.25 -1.17
N THR A 280 16.40 -7.94 -0.07
CA THR A 280 17.41 -6.90 -0.04
C THR A 280 18.79 -7.51 -0.12
N PHE A 281 19.60 -7.00 -1.03
CA PHE A 281 20.98 -7.40 -1.31
C PHE A 281 21.93 -6.34 -0.76
N ASP A 282 22.96 -6.78 -0.07
CA ASP A 282 23.95 -5.87 0.48
C ASP A 282 25.01 -5.48 -0.54
N TRP A 283 25.28 -6.31 -1.53
CA TRP A 283 26.35 -6.21 -2.53
C TRP A 283 27.75 -6.32 -1.91
N THR A 284 28.02 -5.52 -0.88
CA THR A 284 29.23 -5.58 -0.05
C THR A 284 28.83 -5.97 1.37
N CYS A 285 29.60 -6.86 2.00
CA CYS A 285 29.28 -7.34 3.34
C CYS A 285 29.14 -6.16 4.34
N PRO A 286 28.01 -6.05 5.07
CA PRO A 286 27.79 -5.01 6.07
C PRO A 286 28.85 -5.01 7.17
N GLU A 287 29.23 -3.84 7.64
CA GLU A 287 30.29 -3.64 8.65
C GLU A 287 30.05 -4.44 9.94
N ASP A 288 28.80 -4.51 10.38
CA ASP A 288 28.39 -5.23 11.60
C ASP A 288 28.45 -6.76 11.46
N LEU A 289 28.46 -7.29 10.23
CA LEU A 289 28.57 -8.72 9.95
C LEU A 289 30.01 -9.16 9.60
N ARG A 290 30.87 -8.25 9.17
CA ARG A 290 32.20 -8.58 8.60
C ARG A 290 33.04 -9.52 9.47
N GLN A 291 33.00 -9.33 10.79
CA GLN A 291 33.80 -10.11 11.75
C GLN A 291 33.03 -11.28 12.36
N GLN A 292 31.76 -11.46 12.01
CA GLN A 292 30.96 -12.54 12.56
C GLN A 292 31.18 -13.83 11.76
N HIS A 293 31.22 -14.95 12.51
CA HIS A 293 31.31 -16.29 11.92
C HIS A 293 29.90 -16.81 11.60
N PRO A 294 29.64 -17.30 10.37
CA PRO A 294 28.38 -17.95 10.04
C PRO A 294 28.16 -19.23 10.85
N VAL A 295 26.90 -19.53 11.13
CA VAL A 295 26.48 -20.81 11.73
C VAL A 295 25.63 -21.56 10.70
N ILE A 296 26.05 -22.77 10.32
CA ILE A 296 25.37 -23.64 9.36
C ILE A 296 25.08 -24.99 10.00
N GLY A 297 23.80 -25.38 10.06
CA GLY A 297 23.41 -26.66 10.64
C GLY A 297 23.80 -26.82 12.12
N GLY A 298 23.90 -25.72 12.86
CA GLY A 298 24.35 -25.69 14.25
C GLY A 298 25.85 -25.59 14.45
N GLU A 299 26.65 -25.59 13.40
CA GLU A 299 28.12 -25.53 13.46
C GLU A 299 28.61 -24.14 13.06
N THR A 300 29.52 -23.56 13.88
CA THR A 300 30.19 -22.30 13.57
C THR A 300 31.27 -22.52 12.52
N MET A 301 31.22 -21.75 11.44
CA MET A 301 32.18 -21.87 10.35
C MET A 301 33.53 -21.22 10.71
N PRO A 302 34.65 -21.73 10.16
CA PRO A 302 35.97 -21.20 10.44
C PRO A 302 36.30 -19.86 9.77
N PHE A 303 35.45 -19.40 8.85
CA PHE A 303 35.56 -18.15 8.11
C PHE A 303 34.50 -17.14 8.58
N THR A 304 34.73 -15.86 8.30
CA THR A 304 33.80 -14.77 8.62
C THR A 304 32.98 -14.36 7.40
N TYR A 305 31.86 -13.62 7.60
CA TYR A 305 31.06 -13.08 6.49
C TYR A 305 31.88 -12.13 5.61
N GLY A 306 32.81 -11.37 6.18
CA GLY A 306 33.66 -10.43 5.43
C GLY A 306 34.59 -11.08 4.41
N GLU A 307 34.87 -12.40 4.54
CA GLU A 307 35.72 -13.14 3.61
C GLU A 307 34.96 -13.72 2.41
N LEU A 308 33.61 -13.52 2.35
CA LEU A 308 32.72 -14.22 1.40
C LEU A 308 32.29 -13.36 0.21
N GLN A 309 33.01 -12.29 -0.11
CA GLN A 309 32.68 -11.44 -1.26
C GLN A 309 32.56 -12.22 -2.58
N PRO A 310 33.46 -13.15 -2.91
CA PRO A 310 33.34 -13.94 -4.14
C PRO A 310 32.04 -14.76 -4.21
N GLU A 311 31.57 -15.28 -3.09
CA GLU A 311 30.35 -16.07 -3.00
C GLU A 311 29.10 -15.17 -3.08
N MET A 312 29.16 -13.96 -2.48
CA MET A 312 28.13 -12.94 -2.65
C MET A 312 28.01 -12.51 -4.12
N ASP A 313 29.13 -12.36 -4.81
CA ASP A 313 29.19 -12.02 -6.23
C ASP A 313 28.53 -13.11 -7.09
N MET A 314 28.71 -14.39 -6.74
CA MET A 314 28.03 -15.50 -7.43
C MET A 314 26.52 -15.44 -7.26
N ILE A 315 26.02 -15.12 -6.07
CA ILE A 315 24.58 -14.99 -5.80
C ILE A 315 24.00 -13.82 -6.58
N ASN A 316 24.64 -12.65 -6.53
CA ASN A 316 24.21 -11.45 -7.25
C ASN A 316 24.17 -11.70 -8.76
N ARG A 317 25.21 -12.29 -9.31
CA ARG A 317 25.27 -12.66 -10.74
C ARG A 317 24.15 -13.63 -11.10
N ALA A 318 23.95 -14.69 -10.32
CA ALA A 318 22.90 -15.68 -10.56
C ALA A 318 21.51 -15.05 -10.52
N TYR A 319 21.24 -14.20 -9.55
CA TYR A 319 19.97 -13.50 -9.43
C TYR A 319 19.70 -12.61 -10.66
N ILE A 320 20.65 -11.79 -11.04
CA ILE A 320 20.54 -10.89 -12.21
C ILE A 320 20.32 -11.70 -13.49
N GLU A 321 21.10 -12.78 -13.70
CA GLU A 321 20.99 -13.64 -14.89
C GLU A 321 19.60 -14.27 -14.99
N VAL A 322 19.06 -14.82 -13.90
CA VAL A 322 17.73 -15.45 -13.89
C VAL A 322 16.63 -14.41 -14.15
N MET A 323 16.70 -13.23 -13.50
CA MET A 323 15.73 -12.17 -13.70
C MET A 323 15.74 -11.62 -15.13
N MET A 324 16.91 -11.49 -15.75
CA MET A 324 17.04 -11.03 -17.14
C MET A 324 16.56 -12.08 -18.14
N LYS A 325 16.81 -13.35 -17.89
CA LYS A 325 16.38 -14.45 -18.76
C LYS A 325 14.87 -14.65 -18.72
N GLY A 326 14.25 -14.43 -17.58
CA GLY A 326 12.83 -14.66 -17.36
C GLY A 326 12.45 -16.15 -17.34
N ASP A 327 11.14 -16.40 -17.49
CA ASP A 327 10.61 -17.76 -17.55
C ASP A 327 10.92 -18.46 -18.89
N ALA A 328 10.42 -19.69 -19.08
CA ALA A 328 10.64 -20.49 -20.30
C ALA A 328 10.17 -19.79 -21.60
N LYS A 329 9.38 -18.74 -21.50
CA LYS A 329 8.92 -17.90 -22.62
C LYS A 329 9.59 -16.52 -22.65
N GLY A 330 10.58 -16.27 -21.79
CA GLY A 330 11.27 -14.98 -21.67
C GLY A 330 10.42 -13.88 -20.99
N ARG A 331 9.40 -14.25 -20.22
CA ARG A 331 8.61 -13.28 -19.45
C ARG A 331 9.35 -12.95 -18.16
N VAL A 332 9.43 -11.68 -17.83
CA VAL A 332 10.08 -11.19 -16.61
C VAL A 332 9.34 -11.70 -15.38
N PHE A 333 10.08 -12.14 -14.37
CA PHE A 333 9.53 -12.50 -13.07
C PHE A 333 9.10 -11.26 -12.30
N THR A 334 7.94 -11.33 -11.66
CA THR A 334 7.41 -10.23 -10.83
C THR A 334 8.06 -10.20 -9.46
N PHE A 335 8.37 -11.36 -8.90
CA PHE A 335 8.91 -11.53 -7.55
C PHE A 335 10.19 -12.42 -7.57
N PRO A 336 10.99 -12.30 -6.50
CA PRO A 336 10.97 -11.27 -5.46
C PRO A 336 11.37 -9.90 -6.01
N ILE A 337 10.79 -8.83 -5.43
CA ILE A 337 11.21 -7.46 -5.76
C ILE A 337 12.61 -7.25 -5.19
N PRO A 338 13.62 -6.90 -6.02
CA PRO A 338 14.98 -6.71 -5.54
C PRO A 338 15.21 -5.28 -5.06
N THR A 339 15.86 -5.15 -3.91
CA THR A 339 16.42 -3.90 -3.41
C THR A 339 17.92 -4.06 -3.22
N TYR A 340 18.71 -3.13 -3.75
CA TYR A 340 20.15 -3.11 -3.54
C TYR A 340 20.57 -1.96 -2.64
N ASN A 341 21.34 -2.28 -1.61
CA ASN A 341 21.96 -1.29 -0.73
C ASN A 341 23.19 -0.71 -1.43
N ILE A 342 23.13 0.54 -1.82
CA ILE A 342 24.26 1.22 -2.47
C ILE A 342 25.04 2.01 -1.42
N THR A 343 26.15 1.45 -1.02
CA THR A 343 27.06 1.98 0.00
C THR A 343 28.28 2.68 -0.62
N PRO A 344 29.05 3.47 0.14
CA PRO A 344 30.25 4.12 -0.39
C PRO A 344 31.29 3.18 -0.96
N ASP A 345 31.32 1.91 -0.53
CA ASP A 345 32.21 0.86 -0.99
C ASP A 345 31.60 -0.04 -2.10
N PHE A 346 30.49 0.39 -2.72
CA PHE A 346 29.89 -0.30 -3.85
C PHE A 346 30.85 -0.35 -5.05
N ASP A 347 31.10 -1.56 -5.57
CA ASP A 347 31.99 -1.75 -6.74
C ASP A 347 31.27 -1.39 -8.06
N TRP A 348 31.40 -0.15 -8.48
CA TRP A 348 30.79 0.36 -9.70
C TRP A 348 31.36 -0.22 -10.99
N GLU A 349 32.60 -0.72 -10.96
CA GLU A 349 33.33 -1.10 -12.17
C GLU A 349 33.33 -2.62 -12.41
N SER A 350 32.79 -3.42 -11.51
CA SER A 350 32.73 -4.86 -11.67
C SER A 350 31.84 -5.31 -12.84
N GLU A 351 32.08 -6.51 -13.35
CA GLU A 351 31.23 -7.13 -14.37
C GLU A 351 29.80 -7.32 -13.88
N ASN A 352 29.62 -7.70 -12.62
CA ASN A 352 28.31 -7.84 -12.00
C ASN A 352 27.55 -6.51 -11.91
N SER A 353 28.25 -5.41 -11.61
CA SER A 353 27.70 -4.06 -11.64
C SER A 353 27.18 -3.72 -13.03
N LEU A 354 27.97 -3.99 -14.07
CA LEU A 354 27.53 -3.73 -15.44
C LEU A 354 26.29 -4.53 -15.82
N GLN A 355 26.20 -5.79 -15.40
CA GLN A 355 25.00 -6.63 -15.60
C GLN A 355 23.79 -6.13 -14.82
N LEU A 356 23.98 -5.63 -13.59
CA LEU A 356 22.94 -5.01 -12.78
C LEU A 356 22.32 -3.81 -13.50
N PHE A 357 23.16 -2.92 -14.05
CA PHE A 357 22.70 -1.75 -14.77
C PHE A 357 22.15 -2.08 -16.17
N ASP A 358 22.55 -3.20 -16.79
CA ASP A 358 21.87 -3.71 -17.99
C ASP A 358 20.45 -4.19 -17.66
N MET A 359 20.27 -4.91 -16.55
CA MET A 359 18.94 -5.29 -16.06
C MET A 359 18.08 -4.06 -15.76
N THR A 360 18.66 -3.05 -15.14
CA THR A 360 17.96 -1.79 -14.84
C THR A 360 17.52 -1.06 -16.10
N ALA A 361 18.43 -0.90 -17.06
CA ALA A 361 18.16 -0.21 -18.31
C ALA A 361 17.06 -0.89 -19.15
N ARG A 362 16.92 -2.21 -19.04
CA ARG A 362 15.93 -2.98 -19.81
C ARG A 362 14.60 -3.12 -19.11
N TYR A 363 14.60 -3.41 -17.80
CA TYR A 363 13.43 -3.90 -17.08
C TYR A 363 12.95 -2.99 -15.95
N GLY A 364 13.70 -1.94 -15.61
CA GLY A 364 13.36 -1.09 -14.48
C GLY A 364 13.52 -1.78 -13.11
N LEU A 365 14.38 -2.77 -13.06
CA LEU A 365 14.77 -3.47 -11.84
C LEU A 365 16.27 -3.23 -11.58
N PRO A 366 16.71 -3.12 -10.38
CA PRO A 366 16.07 -3.15 -9.07
C PRO A 366 15.66 -1.77 -8.57
N TYR A 367 15.31 -1.73 -7.27
CA TYR A 367 15.28 -0.51 -6.48
C TYR A 367 16.66 -0.28 -5.85
N PHE A 368 17.11 0.98 -5.81
CA PHE A 368 18.39 1.38 -5.23
C PHE A 368 18.18 2.19 -3.95
N GLN A 369 18.71 1.69 -2.84
CA GLN A 369 18.68 2.36 -1.55
C GLN A 369 19.96 3.18 -1.34
N ASN A 370 19.81 4.45 -1.03
CA ASN A 370 20.92 5.40 -0.95
C ASN A 370 21.57 5.40 0.43
N PHE A 371 22.79 4.87 0.51
CA PHE A 371 23.65 4.98 1.70
C PHE A 371 24.94 5.75 1.40
N ILE A 372 25.11 6.33 0.20
CA ILE A 372 26.25 7.15 -0.18
C ILE A 372 26.10 8.56 0.43
N ASN A 373 25.01 9.25 0.08
CA ASN A 373 24.71 10.59 0.56
C ASN A 373 23.59 10.56 1.60
N SER A 374 23.82 9.84 2.69
CA SER A 374 22.84 9.57 3.72
C SER A 374 23.53 9.51 5.09
N GLU A 375 22.81 9.94 6.14
CA GLU A 375 23.23 9.74 7.53
C GLU A 375 22.87 8.33 8.05
N LEU A 376 22.13 7.57 7.24
CA LEU A 376 21.65 6.24 7.58
C LEU A 376 22.66 5.18 7.12
N LYS A 377 22.77 4.10 7.88
CA LYS A 377 23.57 2.93 7.53
C LYS A 377 22.66 1.74 7.23
N PRO A 378 23.10 0.74 6.45
CA PRO A 378 22.30 -0.43 6.11
C PRO A 378 21.69 -1.17 7.31
N ASN A 379 22.39 -1.22 8.45
CA ASN A 379 21.90 -1.84 9.67
C ASN A 379 20.84 -1.02 10.44
N MET A 380 20.62 0.24 10.06
CA MET A 380 19.61 1.13 10.66
C MET A 380 18.29 1.13 9.90
N ILE A 381 18.23 0.54 8.73
CA ILE A 381 17.04 0.53 7.87
C ILE A 381 16.78 -0.88 7.38
N ARG A 382 15.51 -1.27 7.38
CA ARG A 382 15.05 -2.46 6.68
C ARG A 382 14.10 -2.04 5.57
N SER A 383 14.42 -2.44 4.35
CA SER A 383 13.56 -2.22 3.20
C SER A 383 12.50 -3.30 3.15
N MET A 384 11.27 -2.84 2.91
CA MET A 384 10.12 -3.70 2.66
C MET A 384 9.64 -3.47 1.24
N CYS A 385 9.04 -4.47 0.64
CA CYS A 385 8.62 -4.55 -0.74
C CYS A 385 7.88 -3.36 -1.33
N CYS A 386 7.14 -2.63 -0.54
CA CYS A 386 6.31 -1.51 -0.99
C CYS A 386 6.97 -0.17 -0.73
N ARG A 387 8.31 -0.08 -0.81
CA ARG A 387 9.04 1.16 -0.53
C ARG A 387 9.04 1.56 0.95
N LEU A 388 8.43 0.72 1.80
CA LEU A 388 8.44 0.92 3.23
C LEU A 388 9.87 0.82 3.74
N GLN A 389 10.39 1.92 4.24
CA GLN A 389 11.66 1.97 4.95
C GLN A 389 11.36 2.09 6.44
N LEU A 390 11.94 1.20 7.21
CA LEU A 390 11.79 1.21 8.65
C LEU A 390 13.04 1.84 9.26
N ASP A 391 12.92 3.11 9.65
CA ASP A 391 13.99 3.82 10.35
C ASP A 391 14.07 3.33 11.79
N LEU A 392 15.11 2.57 12.07
CA LEU A 392 15.30 1.90 13.35
C LEU A 392 15.97 2.80 14.41
N ARG A 393 16.30 4.05 14.09
CA ARG A 393 16.93 4.98 15.06
C ARG A 393 16.11 5.14 16.33
N GLU A 394 14.79 5.18 16.21
CA GLU A 394 13.90 5.25 17.37
C GLU A 394 13.90 3.94 18.21
N LEU A 395 14.00 2.79 17.56
CA LEU A 395 14.16 1.51 18.25
C LEU A 395 15.49 1.44 19.01
N LEU A 396 16.57 1.92 18.40
CA LEU A 396 17.88 1.96 19.02
C LEU A 396 17.92 2.89 20.25
N LYS A 397 17.22 4.04 20.19
CA LYS A 397 17.09 4.97 21.32
C LYS A 397 16.32 4.37 22.51
N ARG A 398 15.37 3.48 22.26
CA ARG A 398 14.54 2.85 23.30
C ARG A 398 15.25 1.70 24.05
N GLY A 399 16.54 1.46 23.78
CA GLY A 399 17.35 0.47 24.49
C GLY A 399 16.96 -1.00 24.23
N ASN A 400 16.13 -1.26 23.25
CA ASN A 400 15.80 -2.62 22.80
C ASN A 400 16.98 -3.17 22.00
N GLY A 401 17.82 -3.88 22.70
CA GLY A 401 19.11 -4.50 22.35
C GLY A 401 19.40 -4.72 20.87
N LEU A 402 20.62 -4.40 20.53
CA LEU A 402 21.26 -4.39 19.22
C LEU A 402 21.23 -5.72 18.44
N PHE A 403 20.70 -6.80 18.98
CA PHE A 403 20.78 -8.12 18.34
C PHE A 403 19.39 -8.65 17.96
N GLY A 404 19.12 -8.69 16.65
CA GLY A 404 17.99 -9.37 16.06
C GLY A 404 16.66 -8.58 15.96
N SER A 405 16.45 -7.52 16.75
CA SER A 405 15.19 -6.78 16.73
C SER A 405 14.96 -5.93 15.46
N ALA A 406 16.06 -5.51 14.83
CA ALA A 406 16.01 -4.75 13.57
C ALA A 406 15.53 -5.57 12.38
N GLU A 407 15.70 -6.88 12.41
CA GLU A 407 15.28 -7.79 11.34
C GLU A 407 13.81 -8.21 11.46
N GLN A 408 13.20 -8.05 12.63
CA GLN A 408 11.82 -8.45 12.94
C GLN A 408 10.91 -7.24 13.08
N THR A 409 10.83 -6.44 12.04
CA THR A 409 10.00 -5.24 12.00
C THR A 409 9.09 -5.25 10.78
N GLY A 410 8.03 -4.45 10.83
CA GLY A 410 7.07 -4.35 9.73
C GLY A 410 6.09 -3.22 9.96
N SER A 411 4.95 -3.29 9.30
CA SER A 411 3.84 -2.37 9.50
C SER A 411 2.58 -3.15 9.90
N VAL A 412 1.93 -2.69 10.95
CA VAL A 412 0.64 -3.25 11.40
C VAL A 412 -0.46 -2.96 10.41
N GLY A 413 -0.41 -1.78 9.81
CA GLY A 413 -1.41 -1.34 8.85
C GLY A 413 -1.09 0.04 8.30
N VAL A 414 -1.75 0.39 7.22
CA VAL A 414 -1.62 1.68 6.55
C VAL A 414 -2.98 2.37 6.48
N VAL A 415 -2.99 3.67 6.74
CA VAL A 415 -4.16 4.54 6.51
C VAL A 415 -3.72 5.73 5.67
N THR A 416 -4.35 5.91 4.51
CA THR A 416 -4.04 7.01 3.59
C THR A 416 -5.08 8.12 3.69
N ILE A 417 -4.62 9.36 3.78
CA ILE A 417 -5.46 10.58 3.84
C ILE A 417 -5.73 11.09 2.43
N ASN A 418 -6.97 11.46 2.15
CA ASN A 418 -7.38 12.13 0.91
C ASN A 418 -7.07 13.63 0.97
N CYS A 419 -5.88 14.03 0.55
CA CYS A 419 -5.45 15.42 0.60
C CYS A 419 -6.16 16.30 -0.44
N ALA A 420 -6.46 15.78 -1.63
CA ALA A 420 -7.12 16.54 -2.69
C ALA A 420 -8.48 17.11 -2.22
N ARG A 421 -9.24 16.30 -1.48
CA ARG A 421 -10.52 16.73 -0.88
C ARG A 421 -10.34 17.86 0.14
N LEU A 422 -9.26 17.81 0.96
CA LEU A 422 -8.95 18.87 1.92
C LEU A 422 -8.77 20.22 1.21
N GLY A 423 -7.97 20.26 0.13
CA GLY A 423 -7.78 21.46 -0.67
C GLY A 423 -9.07 22.00 -1.27
N TYR A 424 -9.96 21.11 -1.73
CA TYR A 424 -11.24 21.51 -2.31
C TYR A 424 -12.23 22.08 -1.28
N LEU A 425 -12.33 21.46 -0.11
CA LEU A 425 -13.27 21.86 0.93
C LEU A 425 -12.87 23.15 1.63
N PHE A 426 -11.58 23.42 1.75
CA PHE A 426 -11.03 24.54 2.53
C PHE A 426 -10.19 25.47 1.66
N LYS A 427 -10.75 25.88 0.50
CA LYS A 427 -10.09 26.83 -0.42
C LYS A 427 -9.68 28.10 0.31
N HIS A 428 -8.40 28.46 0.16
CA HIS A 428 -7.78 29.64 0.78
C HIS A 428 -7.87 29.75 2.31
N ASP A 429 -8.26 28.66 2.98
CA ASP A 429 -8.45 28.59 4.43
C ASP A 429 -7.55 27.51 5.04
N LYS A 430 -6.31 27.87 5.31
CA LYS A 430 -5.31 26.95 5.89
C LYS A 430 -5.69 26.50 7.30
N GLU A 431 -6.29 27.35 8.11
CA GLU A 431 -6.60 27.06 9.51
C GLU A 431 -7.58 25.87 9.58
N HIS A 432 -8.70 25.95 8.91
CA HIS A 432 -9.69 24.87 8.89
C HIS A 432 -9.21 23.65 8.11
N LEU A 433 -8.32 23.82 7.11
CA LEU A 433 -7.69 22.70 6.43
C LEU A 433 -6.85 21.86 7.42
N TYR A 434 -6.00 22.49 8.22
CA TYR A 434 -5.17 21.80 9.21
C TYR A 434 -5.98 21.26 10.39
N GLU A 435 -7.05 21.94 10.80
CA GLU A 435 -7.98 21.42 11.79
C GLU A 435 -8.65 20.12 11.31
N ARG A 436 -9.14 20.10 10.07
CA ARG A 436 -9.70 18.88 9.46
C ARG A 436 -8.66 17.79 9.28
N LEU A 437 -7.47 18.15 8.83
CA LEU A 437 -6.35 17.20 8.71
C LEU A 437 -6.04 16.56 10.07
N SER A 438 -5.94 17.36 11.14
CA SER A 438 -5.72 16.85 12.50
C SER A 438 -6.77 15.82 12.90
N TYR A 439 -8.05 16.13 12.64
CA TYR A 439 -9.15 15.18 12.92
C TYR A 439 -9.00 13.86 12.14
N LEU A 440 -8.65 13.91 10.86
CA LEU A 440 -8.44 12.70 10.05
C LEU A 440 -7.23 11.89 10.50
N LEU A 441 -6.16 12.55 10.93
CA LEU A 441 -4.98 11.90 11.51
C LEU A 441 -5.31 11.21 12.84
N GLU A 442 -6.15 11.81 13.69
CA GLU A 442 -6.64 11.18 14.92
C GLU A 442 -7.50 9.93 14.63
N LEU A 443 -8.35 9.98 13.60
CA LEU A 443 -9.09 8.79 13.16
C LEU A 443 -8.15 7.69 12.64
N ALA A 444 -7.11 8.07 11.89
CA ALA A 444 -6.09 7.14 11.41
C ALA A 444 -5.35 6.49 12.58
N LYS A 445 -4.88 7.28 13.57
CA LYS A 445 -4.28 6.75 14.82
C LYS A 445 -5.21 5.77 15.51
N THR A 446 -6.46 6.17 15.74
CA THR A 446 -7.46 5.33 16.42
C THR A 446 -7.64 3.99 15.72
N SER A 447 -7.74 3.98 14.39
CA SER A 447 -7.91 2.74 13.63
C SER A 447 -6.68 1.84 13.71
N LEU A 448 -5.48 2.41 13.65
CA LEU A 448 -4.20 1.67 13.71
C LEU A 448 -3.95 1.08 15.11
N GLU A 449 -4.27 1.80 16.18
CA GLU A 449 -4.18 1.29 17.55
C GLU A 449 -5.17 0.13 17.80
N ILE A 450 -6.39 0.24 17.31
CA ILE A 450 -7.38 -0.84 17.37
C ILE A 450 -6.88 -2.04 16.56
N LYS A 451 -6.38 -1.83 15.34
CA LYS A 451 -5.84 -2.90 14.50
C LYS A 451 -4.69 -3.61 15.20
N ARG A 452 -3.74 -2.87 15.77
CA ARG A 452 -2.62 -3.42 16.53
C ARG A 452 -3.08 -4.33 17.66
N LYS A 453 -4.02 -3.85 18.47
CA LYS A 453 -4.57 -4.59 19.60
C LYS A 453 -5.28 -5.88 19.14
N GLU A 454 -6.10 -5.80 18.11
CA GLU A 454 -6.84 -6.96 17.59
C GLU A 454 -5.89 -8.00 16.99
N ILE A 455 -4.92 -7.59 16.18
CA ILE A 455 -3.94 -8.53 15.60
C ILE A 455 -3.09 -9.18 16.68
N GLN A 456 -2.59 -8.41 17.68
CA GLN A 456 -1.84 -8.98 18.79
C GLN A 456 -2.67 -10.01 19.56
N ARG A 457 -3.93 -9.72 19.83
CA ARG A 457 -4.86 -10.67 20.48
C ARG A 457 -5.00 -11.98 19.68
N HIS A 458 -5.03 -11.90 18.35
CA HIS A 458 -5.10 -13.06 17.48
C HIS A 458 -3.78 -13.84 17.42
N ILE A 459 -2.63 -13.16 17.46
CA ILE A 459 -1.32 -13.80 17.59
C ILE A 459 -1.25 -14.59 18.91
N ASP A 460 -1.61 -13.96 20.02
CA ASP A 460 -1.63 -14.59 21.35
C ASP A 460 -2.58 -15.78 21.39
N GLY A 461 -3.75 -15.65 20.77
CA GLY A 461 -4.75 -16.71 20.63
C GLY A 461 -4.38 -17.85 19.67
N GLY A 462 -3.27 -17.72 18.93
CA GLY A 462 -2.76 -18.78 18.04
C GLY A 462 -3.40 -18.83 16.66
N LEU A 463 -4.14 -17.78 16.24
CA LEU A 463 -4.68 -17.69 14.88
C LEU A 463 -3.56 -17.56 13.83
N PHE A 464 -2.42 -17.02 14.23
CA PHE A 464 -1.21 -16.85 13.42
C PHE A 464 -0.06 -17.67 14.01
N PRO A 465 -0.04 -19.00 13.82
CA PRO A 465 0.89 -19.88 14.53
C PRO A 465 2.36 -19.64 14.14
N TYR A 466 2.66 -19.36 12.89
CA TYR A 466 4.02 -19.07 12.44
C TYR A 466 4.47 -17.67 12.85
N THR A 467 3.60 -16.66 12.74
CA THR A 467 3.89 -15.31 13.27
C THR A 467 4.13 -15.36 14.78
N LYS A 468 3.36 -16.13 15.52
CA LYS A 468 3.57 -16.33 16.95
C LYS A 468 4.95 -16.92 17.26
N ARG A 469 5.40 -17.90 16.45
CA ARG A 469 6.69 -18.56 16.60
C ARG A 469 7.87 -17.63 16.28
N TYR A 470 7.81 -16.94 15.13
CA TYR A 470 8.96 -16.20 14.61
C TYR A 470 8.97 -14.71 14.96
N LEU A 471 7.85 -14.15 15.37
CA LEU A 471 7.73 -12.75 15.75
C LEU A 471 7.27 -12.56 17.21
N GLY A 472 6.21 -13.24 17.60
CA GLY A 472 5.62 -13.19 18.96
C GLY A 472 4.86 -11.91 19.26
N THR A 473 5.42 -10.73 18.96
CA THR A 473 4.85 -9.44 19.32
C THR A 473 4.96 -8.41 18.20
N LEU A 474 3.95 -7.51 18.11
CA LEU A 474 3.95 -6.37 17.20
C LEU A 474 4.63 -5.12 17.78
N ARG A 475 5.32 -5.22 18.92
CA ARG A 475 5.92 -4.06 19.59
C ARG A 475 6.85 -3.25 18.69
N ASN A 476 7.59 -3.92 17.81
CA ASN A 476 8.54 -3.31 16.88
C ASN A 476 7.93 -3.01 15.50
N HIS A 477 6.61 -3.12 15.36
CA HIS A 477 5.93 -2.82 14.10
C HIS A 477 5.41 -1.39 14.10
N PHE A 478 5.53 -0.74 12.93
CA PHE A 478 5.06 0.61 12.73
C PHE A 478 3.56 0.68 12.47
N SER A 479 2.93 1.75 12.93
CA SER A 479 1.63 2.22 12.47
C SER A 479 1.90 3.24 11.36
N THR A 480 1.47 2.95 10.14
CA THR A 480 1.84 3.72 8.96
C THR A 480 0.70 4.64 8.52
N ILE A 481 1.01 5.92 8.31
CA ILE A 481 0.09 6.88 7.72
C ILE A 481 0.63 7.29 6.35
N GLY A 482 -0.23 7.26 5.34
CA GLY A 482 0.04 7.71 3.99
C GLY A 482 -0.73 8.98 3.64
N VAL A 483 -0.26 9.70 2.64
CA VAL A 483 -0.92 10.87 2.07
C VAL A 483 -1.04 10.70 0.56
N ASN A 484 -2.12 11.20 -0.03
CA ASN A 484 -2.36 11.06 -1.46
C ASN A 484 -2.99 12.33 -2.04
N GLY A 485 -2.53 12.75 -3.24
CA GLY A 485 -3.11 13.89 -3.92
C GLY A 485 -2.68 15.25 -3.38
N ILE A 486 -1.42 15.41 -2.93
CA ILE A 486 -0.91 16.73 -2.46
C ILE A 486 -0.89 17.72 -3.62
N ASN A 487 -0.52 17.30 -4.83
CA ASN A 487 -0.58 18.17 -6.00
C ASN A 487 -2.01 18.72 -6.21
N GLU A 488 -3.00 17.84 -6.22
CA GLU A 488 -4.41 18.25 -6.40
C GLU A 488 -4.96 18.99 -5.19
N MET A 489 -4.42 18.77 -3.99
CA MET A 489 -4.73 19.59 -2.80
C MET A 489 -4.34 21.05 -3.05
N ILE A 490 -3.12 21.29 -3.50
CA ILE A 490 -2.61 22.64 -3.78
C ILE A 490 -3.43 23.31 -4.88
N ARG A 491 -3.67 22.60 -5.99
CA ARG A 491 -4.48 23.09 -7.11
C ARG A 491 -5.89 23.48 -6.68
N ASN A 492 -6.57 22.61 -5.96
CA ASN A 492 -7.93 22.88 -5.45
C ASN A 492 -7.95 24.00 -4.42
N PHE A 493 -6.94 24.07 -3.55
CA PHE A 493 -6.83 25.11 -2.52
C PHE A 493 -6.65 26.52 -3.11
N THR A 494 -5.91 26.62 -4.20
CA THR A 494 -5.52 27.89 -4.85
C THR A 494 -6.35 28.24 -6.09
N ASP A 495 -7.46 27.53 -6.35
CA ASP A 495 -8.24 27.65 -7.58
C ASP A 495 -7.40 27.49 -8.86
N ASP A 496 -6.54 26.47 -8.87
CA ASP A 496 -5.64 26.09 -9.96
C ASP A 496 -4.55 27.12 -10.33
N LYS A 497 -4.22 28.02 -9.39
CA LYS A 497 -3.17 29.03 -9.60
C LYS A 497 -1.79 28.51 -9.27
N GLU A 498 -1.72 27.57 -8.34
CA GLU A 498 -0.48 26.93 -7.89
C GLU A 498 -0.62 25.42 -7.94
N ASP A 499 0.48 24.73 -8.13
CA ASP A 499 0.61 23.28 -8.02
C ASP A 499 1.96 22.93 -7.38
N ILE A 500 2.26 21.64 -7.22
CA ILE A 500 3.47 21.17 -6.54
C ILE A 500 4.77 21.59 -7.28
N THR A 501 4.68 21.98 -8.54
CA THR A 501 5.83 22.40 -9.36
C THR A 501 6.17 23.87 -9.23
N THR A 502 5.26 24.68 -8.69
CA THR A 502 5.49 26.11 -8.42
C THR A 502 6.21 26.29 -7.08
N GLU A 503 6.92 27.40 -6.92
CA GLU A 503 7.66 27.70 -5.68
C GLU A 503 6.72 27.75 -4.45
N ALA A 504 5.60 28.46 -4.59
CA ALA A 504 4.61 28.57 -3.52
C ALA A 504 3.93 27.24 -3.20
N GLY A 505 3.59 26.46 -4.24
CA GLY A 505 2.98 25.12 -4.07
C GLY A 505 3.97 24.13 -3.46
N HIS A 506 5.22 24.15 -3.87
CA HIS A 506 6.28 23.33 -3.28
C HIS A 506 6.49 23.63 -1.79
N ALA A 507 6.58 24.92 -1.44
CA ALA A 507 6.67 25.35 -0.05
C ALA A 507 5.47 24.89 0.78
N PHE A 508 4.26 24.95 0.22
CA PHE A 508 3.05 24.45 0.88
C PHE A 508 3.09 22.93 1.07
N ALA A 509 3.59 22.18 0.09
CA ALA A 509 3.77 20.73 0.23
C ALA A 509 4.74 20.36 1.38
N LEU A 510 5.86 21.07 1.50
CA LEU A 510 6.83 20.89 2.58
C LEU A 510 6.21 21.21 3.95
N GLU A 511 5.53 22.36 4.08
CA GLU A 511 4.80 22.75 5.30
C GLU A 511 3.78 21.68 5.71
N PHE A 512 3.01 21.16 4.75
CA PHE A 512 2.01 20.14 4.97
C PHE A 512 2.62 18.81 5.49
N LEU A 513 3.70 18.35 4.85
CA LEU A 513 4.40 17.15 5.26
C LEU A 513 5.06 17.29 6.63
N ASP A 514 5.64 18.46 6.94
CA ASP A 514 6.21 18.74 8.26
C ASP A 514 5.13 18.74 9.36
N TYR A 515 3.94 19.28 9.07
CA TYR A 515 2.81 19.24 9.99
C TYR A 515 2.39 17.78 10.28
N VAL A 516 2.24 16.96 9.24
CA VAL A 516 1.90 15.53 9.42
C VAL A 516 2.97 14.83 10.26
N ARG A 517 4.26 15.05 9.97
CA ARG A 517 5.36 14.46 10.73
C ARG A 517 5.32 14.85 12.21
N ALA A 518 5.08 16.12 12.52
CA ALA A 518 4.97 16.60 13.90
C ALA A 518 3.82 15.90 14.65
N LYS A 519 2.69 15.67 13.98
CA LYS A 519 1.57 14.89 14.54
C LYS A 519 1.95 13.44 14.80
N LEU A 520 2.71 12.79 13.91
CA LEU A 520 3.14 11.42 14.11
C LEU A 520 4.09 11.28 15.30
N VAL A 521 4.96 12.27 15.54
CA VAL A 521 5.81 12.31 16.74
C VAL A 521 4.95 12.40 18.00
N SER A 522 3.93 13.27 18.02
CA SER A 522 2.97 13.34 19.14
C SER A 522 2.27 11.99 19.37
N PHE A 523 1.87 11.29 18.31
CA PHE A 523 1.25 9.97 18.43
C PHE A 523 2.20 8.92 19.03
N GLN A 524 3.48 8.97 18.70
CA GLN A 524 4.48 8.09 19.30
C GLN A 524 4.63 8.36 20.80
N GLU A 525 4.64 9.62 21.21
CA GLU A 525 4.71 10.02 22.62
C GLU A 525 3.46 9.61 23.40
N GLU A 526 2.27 9.73 22.80
CA GLU A 526 1.00 9.38 23.43
C GLU A 526 0.80 7.86 23.60
N THR A 527 1.22 7.08 22.62
CA THR A 527 0.89 5.64 22.54
C THR A 527 2.02 4.70 22.93
N ASP A 528 3.26 5.21 23.00
CA ASP A 528 4.49 4.40 23.08
C ASP A 528 4.67 3.41 21.91
N HIS A 529 3.97 3.61 20.80
CA HIS A 529 4.11 2.83 19.57
C HIS A 529 4.83 3.66 18.50
N MET A 530 5.40 2.96 17.52
CA MET A 530 6.10 3.62 16.41
C MET A 530 5.13 4.02 15.31
N TYR A 531 5.29 5.24 14.82
CA TYR A 531 4.55 5.79 13.69
C TYR A 531 5.50 6.25 12.61
N ASN A 532 5.11 6.08 11.35
CA ASN A 532 5.86 6.62 10.22
C ASN A 532 4.92 7.18 9.14
N LEU A 533 5.47 8.06 8.31
CA LEU A 533 4.82 8.64 7.15
C LEU A 533 5.37 7.95 5.88
N GLU A 534 4.50 7.37 5.09
CA GLU A 534 4.86 6.67 3.86
C GLU A 534 4.27 7.36 2.62
N ALA A 535 5.05 7.43 1.55
CA ALA A 535 4.55 7.72 0.21
C ALA A 535 3.97 6.42 -0.37
N THR A 536 2.81 6.03 0.13
CA THR A 536 2.18 4.74 -0.20
C THR A 536 1.88 4.65 -1.70
N PRO A 537 2.34 3.60 -2.39
CA PRO A 537 1.94 3.35 -3.77
C PRO A 537 0.49 2.87 -3.78
N ALA A 538 -0.41 3.80 -3.96
CA ALA A 538 -1.83 3.58 -3.71
C ALA A 538 -2.67 3.71 -4.98
N GLU A 539 -2.30 3.02 -6.08
CA GLU A 539 -2.96 3.13 -7.37
C GLU A 539 -4.48 2.90 -7.28
N GLY A 540 -4.90 1.85 -6.59
CA GLY A 540 -6.31 1.59 -6.36
C GLY A 540 -6.98 2.62 -5.45
N THR A 541 -6.25 3.15 -4.47
CA THR A 541 -6.75 4.16 -3.53
C THR A 541 -6.93 5.51 -4.21
N THR A 542 -5.96 5.95 -5.02
CA THR A 542 -6.06 7.22 -5.75
C THR A 542 -7.23 7.22 -6.72
N TYR A 543 -7.44 6.12 -7.46
CA TYR A 543 -8.61 5.96 -8.32
C TYR A 543 -9.92 5.99 -7.51
N ARG A 544 -9.98 5.26 -6.40
CA ARG A 544 -11.15 5.25 -5.51
C ARG A 544 -11.48 6.65 -4.99
N PHE A 545 -10.49 7.38 -4.48
CA PHE A 545 -10.66 8.74 -3.98
C PHE A 545 -11.18 9.65 -5.08
N ALA A 546 -10.54 9.66 -6.22
CA ALA A 546 -10.93 10.51 -7.34
C ALA A 546 -12.35 10.20 -7.82
N LYS A 547 -12.71 8.92 -7.95
CA LYS A 547 -14.04 8.47 -8.36
C LYS A 547 -15.13 8.88 -7.38
N GLU A 548 -14.91 8.69 -6.08
CA GLU A 548 -15.88 9.05 -5.04
C GLU A 548 -16.01 10.57 -4.89
N ASP A 549 -14.90 11.31 -5.01
CA ASP A 549 -14.92 12.76 -4.97
C ASP A 549 -15.67 13.36 -6.17
N LYS A 550 -15.47 12.82 -7.37
CA LYS A 550 -16.16 13.32 -8.56
C LYS A 550 -17.67 13.19 -8.48
N LYS A 551 -18.17 12.15 -7.82
CA LYS A 551 -19.61 11.96 -7.59
C LYS A 551 -20.18 13.02 -6.63
N ARG A 552 -19.40 13.43 -5.62
CA ARG A 552 -19.83 14.37 -4.56
C ARG A 552 -19.55 15.83 -4.92
N PHE A 553 -18.44 16.04 -5.60
CA PHE A 553 -17.89 17.36 -5.95
C PHE A 553 -17.55 17.42 -7.44
N PRO A 554 -18.55 17.62 -8.32
CA PRO A 554 -18.31 17.58 -9.78
C PRO A 554 -17.24 18.54 -10.30
N GLN A 555 -16.92 19.60 -9.54
CA GLN A 555 -15.93 20.63 -9.90
C GLN A 555 -14.54 20.38 -9.30
N ILE A 556 -14.34 19.32 -8.51
CA ILE A 556 -13.03 19.02 -7.94
C ILE A 556 -12.00 18.75 -9.05
N LEU A 557 -10.85 19.37 -8.92
CA LEU A 557 -9.73 19.18 -9.85
C LEU A 557 -9.07 17.82 -9.59
N GLN A 558 -8.82 17.11 -10.67
CA GLN A 558 -8.26 15.76 -10.67
C GLN A 558 -7.22 15.63 -11.78
N ALA A 559 -6.44 14.56 -11.73
CA ALA A 559 -5.59 14.10 -12.83
C ALA A 559 -6.30 12.99 -13.63
N GLY A 560 -5.71 12.60 -14.76
CA GLY A 560 -6.23 11.55 -15.62
C GLY A 560 -7.34 12.02 -16.58
N THR A 561 -8.17 11.07 -16.98
CA THR A 561 -9.31 11.31 -17.88
C THR A 561 -10.63 11.14 -17.14
N PRO A 562 -11.75 11.66 -17.67
CA PRO A 562 -13.06 11.44 -17.05
C PRO A 562 -13.45 9.96 -16.86
N SER A 563 -12.96 9.07 -17.73
CA SER A 563 -13.18 7.62 -17.62
C SER A 563 -12.20 6.93 -16.66
N ASN A 564 -11.04 7.53 -16.44
CA ASN A 564 -10.00 6.99 -15.55
C ASN A 564 -9.37 8.11 -14.70
N PRO A 565 -10.14 8.69 -13.76
CA PRO A 565 -9.63 9.75 -12.90
C PRO A 565 -8.72 9.19 -11.82
N TYR A 566 -7.72 9.97 -11.42
CA TYR A 566 -6.86 9.65 -10.29
C TYR A 566 -6.35 10.92 -9.62
N TYR A 567 -5.74 10.77 -8.45
CA TYR A 567 -4.92 11.80 -7.81
C TYR A 567 -3.45 11.41 -7.92
N THR A 568 -2.58 12.40 -8.09
CA THR A 568 -1.14 12.19 -8.12
C THR A 568 -0.71 11.54 -6.80
N ASN A 569 0.10 10.49 -6.91
CA ASN A 569 0.50 9.72 -5.74
C ASN A 569 1.34 10.57 -4.79
N SER A 570 0.98 10.58 -3.51
CA SER A 570 1.68 11.27 -2.42
C SER A 570 2.06 12.71 -2.77
N SER A 571 3.34 13.05 -2.79
CA SER A 571 3.90 14.34 -3.22
C SER A 571 4.72 14.22 -4.52
N GLN A 572 4.43 13.22 -5.35
CA GLN A 572 5.10 13.04 -6.63
C GLN A 572 4.75 14.18 -7.60
N LEU A 573 5.61 14.38 -8.60
CA LEU A 573 5.34 15.31 -9.69
C LEU A 573 4.18 14.79 -10.56
N PRO A 574 3.40 15.68 -11.18
CA PRO A 574 2.42 15.30 -12.18
C PRO A 574 3.06 14.50 -13.32
N VAL A 575 2.35 13.52 -13.82
CA VAL A 575 2.80 12.71 -14.96
C VAL A 575 3.07 13.62 -16.16
N ASN A 576 4.20 13.43 -16.83
CA ASN A 576 4.67 14.22 -17.98
C ASN A 576 5.04 15.69 -17.64
N PHE A 577 5.33 15.99 -16.36
CA PHE A 577 5.82 17.33 -16.01
C PHE A 577 7.16 17.66 -16.67
N THR A 578 8.10 16.73 -16.60
CA THR A 578 9.43 16.89 -17.21
C THR A 578 9.96 15.55 -17.73
N ASP A 579 10.76 15.64 -18.79
CA ASP A 579 11.51 14.52 -19.35
C ASP A 579 12.97 14.50 -18.85
N ASP A 580 13.37 15.53 -18.11
CA ASP A 580 14.71 15.62 -17.50
C ASP A 580 14.71 14.97 -16.12
N PRO A 581 15.41 13.83 -15.93
CA PRO A 581 15.49 13.16 -14.65
C PRO A 581 16.16 14.02 -13.56
N PHE A 582 17.07 14.95 -13.92
CA PHE A 582 17.73 15.81 -12.95
C PHE A 582 16.81 16.93 -12.46
N GLU A 583 16.00 17.51 -13.33
CA GLU A 583 14.94 18.43 -12.90
C GLU A 583 13.94 17.75 -11.97
N ALA A 584 13.53 16.52 -12.28
CA ALA A 584 12.67 15.73 -11.39
C ALA A 584 13.32 15.50 -10.02
N LEU A 585 14.62 15.18 -9.99
CA LEU A 585 15.38 14.98 -8.76
C LEU A 585 15.48 16.27 -7.93
N GLU A 586 15.81 17.41 -8.55
CA GLU A 586 15.91 18.71 -7.87
C GLU A 586 14.57 19.11 -7.22
N ARG A 587 13.45 18.85 -7.90
CA ARG A 587 12.11 19.16 -7.40
C ARG A 587 11.63 18.20 -6.31
N GLN A 588 12.20 17.01 -6.22
CA GLN A 588 11.70 15.95 -5.33
C GLN A 588 12.61 15.65 -4.14
N ASP A 589 13.89 16.03 -4.15
CA ASP A 589 14.87 15.61 -3.13
C ASP A 589 14.43 15.96 -1.71
N ASP A 590 14.00 17.18 -1.45
CA ASP A 590 13.58 17.65 -0.14
C ASP A 590 12.21 17.07 0.29
N LEU A 591 11.26 16.91 -0.65
CA LEU A 591 9.96 16.28 -0.41
C LEU A 591 10.12 14.80 -0.06
N GLN A 592 10.94 14.05 -0.81
CA GLN A 592 11.17 12.63 -0.60
C GLN A 592 11.79 12.33 0.78
N ARG A 593 12.61 13.24 1.30
CA ARG A 593 13.24 13.15 2.62
C ARG A 593 12.27 13.34 3.79
N LYS A 594 11.04 13.83 3.55
CA LYS A 594 10.03 13.97 4.59
C LYS A 594 9.38 12.65 4.98
N TYR A 595 9.47 11.63 4.13
CA TYR A 595 8.82 10.33 4.37
C TYR A 595 9.69 9.42 5.23
N THR A 596 9.35 9.30 6.51
CA THR A 596 10.04 8.44 7.48
C THR A 596 9.69 6.96 7.34
N GLY A 597 8.60 6.66 6.68
CA GLY A 597 8.12 5.30 6.38
C GLY A 597 8.48 4.81 4.99
N GLY A 598 9.23 5.62 4.24
CA GLY A 598 9.69 5.28 2.91
C GLY A 598 8.94 5.96 1.78
N THR A 599 9.67 6.04 0.70
CA THR A 599 9.22 6.59 -0.57
C THR A 599 10.14 6.06 -1.65
N VAL A 600 9.72 6.08 -2.91
CA VAL A 600 10.62 5.87 -4.03
C VAL A 600 10.37 6.92 -5.10
N LEU A 601 11.43 7.47 -5.63
CA LEU A 601 11.33 8.26 -6.84
C LEU A 601 11.54 7.37 -8.06
N HIS A 602 10.53 7.30 -8.92
CA HIS A 602 10.62 6.68 -10.22
C HIS A 602 11.19 7.68 -11.21
N LEU A 603 12.40 7.45 -11.68
CA LEU A 603 12.96 8.19 -12.79
C LEU A 603 12.39 7.61 -14.09
N TYR A 604 11.31 8.19 -14.57
CA TYR A 604 10.67 7.79 -15.83
C TYR A 604 11.53 8.25 -17.00
N MET A 605 11.98 7.30 -17.82
CA MET A 605 12.76 7.56 -19.02
C MET A 605 11.83 7.42 -20.22
N ASN A 606 11.60 8.51 -20.96
CA ASN A 606 10.76 8.47 -22.17
C ASN A 606 11.43 7.71 -23.32
N GLU A 607 12.75 7.53 -23.22
CA GLU A 607 13.54 6.75 -24.16
C GLU A 607 14.16 5.52 -23.47
N ALA A 608 14.52 4.51 -24.26
CA ALA A 608 15.33 3.44 -23.77
C ALA A 608 16.69 3.98 -23.32
N VAL A 609 17.15 3.59 -22.12
CA VAL A 609 18.48 3.95 -21.65
C VAL A 609 19.52 3.37 -22.62
N SER A 610 20.37 4.22 -23.17
CA SER A 610 21.22 3.91 -24.32
C SER A 610 22.24 2.80 -24.07
N SER A 611 22.66 2.60 -22.82
CA SER A 611 23.61 1.58 -22.45
C SER A 611 23.62 1.30 -20.94
N PRO A 612 24.12 0.12 -20.51
CA PRO A 612 24.34 -0.16 -19.08
C PRO A 612 25.25 0.88 -18.41
N GLN A 613 26.26 1.37 -19.11
CA GLN A 613 27.18 2.40 -18.60
C GLN A 613 26.48 3.73 -18.35
N ALA A 614 25.59 4.15 -19.27
CA ALA A 614 24.78 5.36 -19.09
C ALA A 614 23.82 5.23 -17.91
N CYS A 615 23.18 4.06 -17.74
CA CYS A 615 22.33 3.78 -16.60
C CYS A 615 23.11 3.81 -15.28
N ARG A 616 24.30 3.18 -15.25
CA ARG A 616 25.20 3.19 -14.09
C ARG A 616 25.57 4.61 -13.69
N GLU A 617 25.98 5.42 -14.65
CA GLU A 617 26.39 6.81 -14.39
C GLU A 617 25.22 7.67 -13.91
N LEU A 618 24.01 7.48 -14.46
CA LEU A 618 22.81 8.16 -13.99
C LEU A 618 22.54 7.82 -12.52
N VAL A 619 22.51 6.54 -12.16
CA VAL A 619 22.27 6.08 -10.77
C VAL A 619 23.39 6.59 -9.86
N ARG A 620 24.65 6.45 -10.25
CA ARG A 620 25.80 6.91 -9.47
C ARG A 620 25.73 8.41 -9.18
N ARG A 621 25.49 9.24 -10.19
CA ARG A 621 25.35 10.69 -10.02
C ARG A 621 24.15 11.04 -9.14
N THR A 622 23.03 10.37 -9.33
CA THR A 622 21.86 10.59 -8.50
C THR A 622 22.15 10.32 -7.04
N LEU A 623 22.68 9.14 -6.70
CA LEU A 623 22.93 8.76 -5.31
C LEU A 623 24.08 9.56 -4.65
N THR A 624 25.00 10.13 -5.46
CA THR A 624 26.09 10.95 -4.95
C THR A 624 25.67 12.40 -4.69
N ASN A 625 24.85 12.98 -5.57
CA ASN A 625 24.52 14.41 -5.52
C ASN A 625 23.21 14.71 -4.79
N PHE A 626 22.28 13.74 -4.69
CA PHE A 626 20.99 13.91 -4.04
C PHE A 626 20.91 13.07 -2.76
N ARG A 627 20.04 13.49 -1.85
CA ARG A 627 19.85 12.87 -0.52
C ARG A 627 18.58 12.06 -0.41
N LEU A 628 17.79 11.95 -1.47
CA LEU A 628 16.59 11.12 -1.49
C LEU A 628 16.95 9.67 -1.18
N PRO A 629 16.12 8.97 -0.38
CA PRO A 629 16.53 7.70 0.21
C PRO A 629 16.47 6.51 -0.75
N TYR A 630 15.63 6.59 -1.82
CA TYR A 630 15.27 5.39 -2.59
C TYR A 630 14.85 5.77 -4.01
N ILE A 631 15.48 5.15 -4.99
CA ILE A 631 15.19 5.42 -6.41
C ILE A 631 15.03 4.13 -7.21
N THR A 632 14.35 4.25 -8.33
CA THR A 632 14.40 3.26 -9.43
C THR A 632 14.38 3.99 -10.77
N VAL A 633 15.03 3.41 -11.76
CA VAL A 633 14.97 3.87 -13.14
C VAL A 633 13.88 3.08 -13.85
N THR A 634 12.89 3.74 -14.39
CA THR A 634 11.75 3.10 -15.06
C THR A 634 11.81 3.40 -16.55
N PRO A 635 12.36 2.50 -17.37
CA PRO A 635 12.40 2.67 -18.83
C PRO A 635 11.00 2.51 -19.41
N THR A 636 10.77 3.16 -20.56
CA THR A 636 9.53 2.94 -21.32
C THR A 636 9.53 1.54 -21.95
N PHE A 637 8.41 0.84 -21.82
CA PHE A 637 8.24 -0.48 -22.39
C PHE A 637 6.79 -0.71 -22.85
N SER A 638 6.62 -1.69 -23.73
CA SER A 638 5.32 -2.19 -24.19
C SER A 638 5.15 -3.66 -23.82
N ILE A 639 3.93 -4.12 -23.56
CA ILE A 639 3.64 -5.50 -23.26
C ILE A 639 2.80 -6.11 -24.38
N CYS A 640 3.35 -7.12 -25.05
CA CYS A 640 2.60 -7.94 -26.01
C CYS A 640 1.96 -9.14 -25.29
N PRO A 641 0.66 -9.39 -25.43
CA PRO A 641 -0.01 -10.54 -24.81
C PRO A 641 0.62 -11.90 -25.19
N LYS A 642 1.22 -11.98 -26.40
CA LYS A 642 1.85 -13.20 -26.94
C LYS A 642 3.34 -13.29 -26.64
N HIS A 643 4.08 -12.19 -26.79
CA HIS A 643 5.54 -12.15 -26.73
C HIS A 643 6.10 -11.53 -25.46
N GLY A 644 5.20 -11.10 -24.55
CA GLY A 644 5.60 -10.50 -23.28
C GLY A 644 6.21 -9.12 -23.46
N TYR A 645 7.28 -8.87 -22.72
CA TYR A 645 7.95 -7.59 -22.60
C TYR A 645 8.70 -7.18 -23.89
N LEU A 646 8.56 -5.92 -24.26
CA LEU A 646 9.22 -5.25 -25.37
C LEU A 646 9.80 -3.94 -24.90
N SER A 647 11.10 -3.74 -25.04
CA SER A 647 11.75 -2.47 -24.70
C SER A 647 11.30 -1.37 -25.65
N GLY A 648 10.98 -0.20 -25.10
CA GLY A 648 10.49 0.97 -25.83
C GLY A 648 8.99 0.98 -26.06
N ARG A 649 8.52 2.09 -26.60
CA ARG A 649 7.09 2.27 -26.96
C ARG A 649 6.81 1.66 -28.32
N HIS A 650 5.93 0.69 -28.35
CA HIS A 650 5.49 0.03 -29.57
C HIS A 650 3.97 0.06 -29.64
N ASP A 651 3.42 0.62 -30.71
CA ASP A 651 1.98 0.59 -31.00
C ASP A 651 1.55 -0.83 -31.44
N PHE A 652 2.45 -1.56 -32.09
CA PHE A 652 2.28 -2.95 -32.50
C PHE A 652 3.51 -3.78 -32.12
N CYS A 653 3.31 -5.05 -31.85
CA CYS A 653 4.40 -5.94 -31.47
C CYS A 653 5.27 -6.34 -32.68
N PRO A 654 6.54 -5.97 -32.77
CA PRO A 654 7.42 -6.34 -33.91
C PRO A 654 7.55 -7.84 -34.12
N LYS A 655 7.46 -8.62 -33.05
CA LYS A 655 7.52 -10.09 -33.14
C LYS A 655 6.24 -10.67 -33.72
N CYS A 656 5.06 -10.13 -33.36
CA CYS A 656 3.79 -10.51 -33.99
C CYS A 656 3.79 -10.17 -35.48
N ASP A 657 4.31 -9.00 -35.85
CA ASP A 657 4.40 -8.58 -37.23
C ASP A 657 5.33 -9.48 -38.04
N ALA A 658 6.49 -9.82 -37.50
CA ALA A 658 7.43 -10.74 -38.13
C ALA A 658 6.81 -12.15 -38.34
N GLU A 659 6.08 -12.66 -37.36
CA GLU A 659 5.38 -13.94 -37.47
C GLU A 659 4.25 -13.89 -38.53
N LEU A 660 3.49 -12.80 -38.55
CA LEU A 660 2.43 -12.60 -39.53
C LEU A 660 3.00 -12.54 -40.97
N ILE A 661 4.12 -11.84 -41.13
CA ILE A 661 4.84 -11.75 -42.41
C ILE A 661 5.39 -13.14 -42.81
N ALA A 662 5.98 -13.87 -41.90
CA ALA A 662 6.51 -15.21 -42.15
C ALA A 662 5.37 -16.18 -42.56
N LYS A 663 4.24 -16.13 -41.84
CA LYS A 663 3.07 -16.94 -42.16
C LYS A 663 2.52 -16.62 -43.57
N LYS A 664 2.36 -15.34 -43.91
CA LYS A 664 1.91 -14.94 -45.23
C LYS A 664 2.89 -15.36 -46.33
N ARG A 665 4.20 -15.21 -46.12
CA ARG A 665 5.20 -15.70 -47.09
C ARG A 665 5.09 -17.21 -47.32
N SER A 666 4.91 -17.99 -46.26
CA SER A 666 4.71 -19.44 -46.37
C SER A 666 3.41 -19.80 -47.16
N GLU A 667 2.34 -19.08 -46.89
CA GLU A 667 1.06 -19.26 -47.62
C GLU A 667 1.18 -18.92 -49.10
N TYR A 668 1.90 -17.85 -49.46
CA TYR A 668 2.19 -17.48 -50.82
C TYR A 668 3.04 -18.54 -51.54
N GLN A 669 4.12 -19.02 -50.92
CA GLN A 669 4.98 -20.06 -51.46
C GLN A 669 4.23 -21.38 -51.69
N LYS A 670 3.30 -21.72 -50.80
CA LYS A 670 2.45 -22.91 -50.94
C LYS A 670 1.49 -22.75 -52.12
N ALA A 671 0.85 -21.60 -52.24
CA ALA A 671 -0.08 -21.30 -53.37
C ALA A 671 0.65 -21.27 -54.73
N GLU A 672 1.91 -20.77 -54.81
CA GLU A 672 2.74 -20.83 -56.00
C GLU A 672 3.10 -22.26 -56.38
N LYS A 673 3.49 -23.08 -55.42
CA LYS A 673 3.78 -24.51 -55.68
C LYS A 673 2.52 -25.28 -56.19
N GLU A 674 1.38 -25.00 -55.59
CA GLU A 674 0.10 -25.61 -56.01
C GLU A 674 -0.30 -25.18 -57.42
N ARG A 675 -0.09 -23.89 -57.78
CA ARG A 675 -0.30 -23.38 -59.16
C ARG A 675 0.65 -23.99 -60.18
N ALA A 676 1.95 -24.12 -59.81
CA ALA A 676 2.94 -24.73 -60.67
C ALA A 676 2.75 -26.26 -60.87
N ALA A 677 2.09 -26.94 -59.94
CA ALA A 677 1.76 -28.34 -60.00
C ALA A 677 0.45 -28.63 -60.79
N ALA A 678 -0.38 -27.60 -60.97
CA ALA A 678 -1.65 -27.66 -61.74
C ALA A 678 -1.53 -27.16 -63.16
N SER A 679 -0.39 -26.59 -63.56
CA SER A 679 0.00 -26.28 -64.95
C SER A 679 0.91 -27.34 -65.51
#